data_22de761b028fa0bfaa7cca9ae1bdb262
#
_entry.id   22de761b028fa0bfaa7cca9ae1bdb262
#
_cell.length_a   1.000
_cell.length_b   1.000
_cell.length_c   1.000
_cell.angle_alpha   90.00
_cell.angle_beta   90.00
_cell.angle_gamma   90.00
#
_symmetry.space_group_name_H-M   'P 1'
#
loop_
_entity.id
_entity.type
_entity.pdbx_description
1 polymer ?
#
loop_
_entity_poly.entity_id
_entity_poly.type
_entity_poly.pdbx_seq_one_letter_code
_entity_poly.pdbx_strand_id
1 'polypeptide(L)'
;MASTLLSPGVEIQERDLTIGSIETVEVNVGAIAGAFLKGPVLEPVRISTEAQLIETFGEPTDDNAETWWTAASFLSYGGVIDVVRCATSGQLTASDDAVTSPYTLSIPTKDVYEANYFYAGNNPFKFAARNVGADQNSLRVATIDQGADITLTLDGALTTTTVGTQVQTASASPNGAKSGYIFAWDGANNKVSLITSDTWIATDVIENGVTDLNVTAKSVWYDEQEVFPAVGNKPALKWSAIGPRPGTSPYVDTRGGKNDELHVVVYDATGEITGAPNTVVEKFTYLSKANNGRTSEGAQNYYPQVLLDKSNWIYWGSHESAGVYDVSANQEITGGNIAGTNNKGNAATTTFDLLGYNSYTFIKGAESGGATSGEIISAMQEFADTETVEIDYLLMGPGDIGSGASAKSNTKAIAAAALTIASARKDCIAFLSPYRGDVVGVTSSATQAQNVVDFYDTMQATSFGVFDNGWKYVYDRFADKYRYIPGNGDTAGLCAATTANGLPWFSPAGLNRGNIKNAVKLAFSPTRTERDLLYQNRINPITSLPGQGIVLFGDKTALASPSAFDRINVRRLFNVIEKTIGNAAKGVLFELNDEFTRNNFKNVVEPYLRSIQAERGITDFLVVCDETNNTGAVIDANEFKADFYIKPARSINFITLTFIATRTGVSFEEVVPKR
;
A
#
# COMPACT_ATOMS: atom_id res chain seq x y z
N MET A 1 -43.55 -23.54 18.70
CA MET A 1 -44.61 -24.30 19.42
C MET A 1 -43.92 -24.93 20.60
N ALA A 2 -44.24 -24.48 21.81
CA ALA A 2 -43.74 -25.06 23.05
C ALA A 2 -44.38 -26.45 23.20
N SER A 3 -43.60 -27.50 23.26
CA SER A 3 -44.09 -28.86 23.62
C SER A 3 -44.22 -28.86 25.15
N THR A 4 -45.45 -28.85 25.62
CA THR A 4 -45.73 -29.09 27.04
C THR A 4 -45.62 -30.57 27.33
N LEU A 5 -44.63 -30.97 28.11
CA LEU A 5 -44.54 -32.32 28.68
C LEU A 5 -45.78 -32.65 29.50
N LEU A 6 -46.53 -33.69 29.08
CA LEU A 6 -47.70 -34.16 29.80
C LEU A 6 -47.41 -35.26 30.82
N SER A 7 -46.17 -35.66 30.98
CA SER A 7 -45.68 -36.60 31.97
C SER A 7 -44.35 -36.16 32.60
N PRO A 8 -43.97 -36.62 33.80
CA PRO A 8 -42.68 -36.30 34.40
C PRO A 8 -41.54 -36.72 33.45
N GLY A 9 -40.74 -35.75 33.00
CA GLY A 9 -39.59 -35.93 32.12
C GLY A 9 -38.68 -34.72 32.18
N VAL A 10 -37.44 -34.89 31.71
CA VAL A 10 -36.47 -33.79 31.59
C VAL A 10 -36.49 -33.27 30.16
N GLU A 11 -36.85 -32.03 29.94
CA GLU A 11 -36.75 -31.33 28.67
C GLU A 11 -35.39 -30.63 28.62
N ILE A 12 -34.55 -31.04 27.67
CA ILE A 12 -33.27 -30.36 27.43
C ILE A 12 -33.55 -29.34 26.34
N GLN A 13 -33.53 -28.05 26.70
CA GLN A 13 -33.54 -26.97 25.71
C GLN A 13 -32.10 -26.52 25.48
N GLU A 14 -31.55 -26.76 24.34
CA GLU A 14 -30.34 -26.11 23.87
C GLU A 14 -30.71 -24.68 23.43
N ARG A 15 -30.23 -23.71 24.15
CA ARG A 15 -30.19 -22.30 23.72
C ARG A 15 -28.78 -22.03 23.24
N ASP A 16 -28.63 -21.81 21.95
CA ASP A 16 -27.40 -21.26 21.40
C ASP A 16 -27.24 -19.81 21.88
N LEU A 17 -26.40 -19.62 22.88
CA LEU A 17 -25.99 -18.32 23.41
C LEU A 17 -24.68 -17.82 22.75
N THR A 18 -24.26 -18.42 21.66
CA THR A 18 -23.09 -18.01 20.86
C THR A 18 -23.33 -16.73 20.04
N ILE A 19 -24.34 -15.94 20.35
CA ILE A 19 -24.46 -14.59 19.83
C ILE A 19 -23.47 -13.72 20.61
N GLY A 20 -22.27 -13.54 20.03
CA GLY A 20 -21.33 -12.52 20.42
C GLY A 20 -20.24 -12.97 21.40
N SER A 21 -19.36 -13.87 21.01
CA SER A 21 -17.99 -13.75 21.53
C SER A 21 -17.40 -12.45 20.97
N ILE A 22 -17.05 -11.52 21.86
CA ILE A 22 -16.30 -10.33 21.45
C ILE A 22 -14.97 -10.82 20.88
N GLU A 23 -14.76 -10.68 19.58
CA GLU A 23 -13.47 -10.89 18.97
C GLU A 23 -12.51 -9.85 19.53
N THR A 24 -11.41 -10.32 20.12
CA THR A 24 -10.33 -9.43 20.58
C THR A 24 -9.67 -8.83 19.35
N VAL A 25 -9.70 -7.52 19.26
CA VAL A 25 -9.07 -6.78 18.16
C VAL A 25 -7.55 -6.90 18.25
N GLU A 26 -6.88 -7.15 17.14
CA GLU A 26 -5.41 -7.06 17.08
C GLU A 26 -4.97 -5.62 17.41
N VAL A 27 -3.99 -5.49 18.32
CA VAL A 27 -3.54 -4.20 18.87
C VAL A 27 -2.03 -3.99 18.65
N ASN A 28 -1.54 -4.26 17.47
CA ASN A 28 -0.11 -4.16 17.16
C ASN A 28 0.19 -3.50 15.82
N VAL A 29 -0.73 -2.68 15.31
CA VAL A 29 -0.58 -2.03 14.01
C VAL A 29 0.02 -0.64 14.19
N GLY A 30 1.24 -0.47 13.70
CA GLY A 30 1.89 0.84 13.57
C GLY A 30 1.50 1.53 12.26
N ALA A 31 1.76 2.82 12.16
CA ALA A 31 1.59 3.61 10.95
C ALA A 31 2.74 4.59 10.79
N ILE A 32 3.27 4.73 9.58
CA ILE A 32 4.31 5.71 9.25
C ILE A 32 4.10 6.26 7.84
N ALA A 33 4.29 7.58 7.69
CA ALA A 33 4.34 8.22 6.38
C ALA A 33 5.72 8.79 6.11
N GLY A 34 6.19 8.74 4.86
CA GLY A 34 7.47 9.31 4.49
C GLY A 34 7.89 9.05 3.05
N ALA A 35 9.09 9.47 2.72
CA ALA A 35 9.69 9.19 1.42
C ALA A 35 10.20 7.74 1.38
N PHE A 36 9.87 7.03 0.31
CA PHE A 36 10.36 5.68 0.01
C PHE A 36 10.74 5.60 -1.46
N LEU A 37 11.62 4.66 -1.80
CA LEU A 37 12.22 4.55 -3.13
C LEU A 37 11.19 4.13 -4.19
N LYS A 38 10.32 3.19 -3.88
CA LYS A 38 9.30 2.64 -4.78
C LYS A 38 7.99 2.33 -4.03
N GLY A 39 7.01 1.76 -4.70
CA GLY A 39 5.73 1.37 -4.14
C GLY A 39 4.62 2.38 -4.37
N PRO A 40 3.38 2.05 -3.99
CA PRO A 40 2.22 2.92 -4.19
C PRO A 40 2.33 4.21 -3.38
N VAL A 41 1.77 5.30 -3.94
CA VAL A 41 1.81 6.64 -3.34
C VAL A 41 0.46 6.97 -2.74
N LEU A 42 0.45 7.54 -1.54
CA LEU A 42 -0.75 7.92 -0.78
C LEU A 42 -1.73 6.74 -0.57
N GLU A 43 -1.22 5.54 -0.53
CA GLU A 43 -2.00 4.32 -0.26
C GLU A 43 -1.36 3.58 0.92
N PRO A 44 -2.11 3.30 2.00
CA PRO A 44 -1.60 2.54 3.14
C PRO A 44 -1.35 1.08 2.74
N VAL A 45 -0.11 0.62 2.90
CA VAL A 45 0.28 -0.76 2.63
C VAL A 45 0.74 -1.43 3.90
N ARG A 46 0.11 -2.55 4.24
CA ARG A 46 0.45 -3.33 5.45
C ARG A 46 1.68 -4.18 5.24
N ILE A 47 2.68 -3.95 6.08
CA ILE A 47 3.97 -4.61 6.08
C ILE A 47 4.16 -5.36 7.40
N SER A 48 4.48 -6.64 7.32
CA SER A 48 4.69 -7.51 8.50
C SER A 48 6.15 -7.87 8.75
N THR A 49 7.01 -7.75 7.74
CA THR A 49 8.42 -8.11 7.84
C THR A 49 9.32 -7.09 7.15
N GLU A 50 10.58 -7.04 7.57
CA GLU A 50 11.59 -6.19 6.90
C GLU A 50 11.83 -6.62 5.44
N ALA A 51 11.75 -7.91 5.14
CA ALA A 51 11.86 -8.40 3.76
C ALA A 51 10.74 -7.87 2.88
N GLN A 52 9.52 -7.86 3.37
CA GLN A 52 8.36 -7.27 2.68
C GLN A 52 8.51 -5.74 2.52
N LEU A 53 9.10 -5.04 3.50
CA LEU A 53 9.40 -3.62 3.39
C LEU A 53 10.37 -3.33 2.23
N ILE A 54 11.42 -4.15 2.08
CA ILE A 54 12.37 -4.06 0.96
C ILE A 54 11.68 -4.36 -0.37
N GLU A 55 10.89 -5.42 -0.43
CA GLU A 55 10.19 -5.84 -1.64
C GLU A 55 9.23 -4.74 -2.14
N THR A 56 8.44 -4.17 -1.24
CA THR A 56 7.40 -3.19 -1.58
C THR A 56 7.95 -1.78 -1.76
N PHE A 57 8.81 -1.32 -0.83
CA PHE A 57 9.25 0.08 -0.76
C PHE A 57 10.72 0.31 -1.10
N GLY A 58 11.46 -0.77 -1.39
CA GLY A 58 12.88 -0.74 -1.73
C GLY A 58 13.79 -0.67 -0.52
N GLU A 59 15.09 -0.69 -0.81
CA GLU A 59 16.16 -0.51 0.18
C GLU A 59 16.27 0.96 0.61
N PRO A 60 16.79 1.24 1.82
CA PRO A 60 17.01 2.62 2.25
C PRO A 60 18.07 3.32 1.41
N THR A 61 17.81 4.57 1.07
CA THR A 61 18.75 5.49 0.43
C THR A 61 19.21 6.56 1.41
N ASP A 62 20.14 7.42 1.02
CA ASP A 62 20.60 8.51 1.88
C ASP A 62 19.50 9.53 2.23
N ASP A 63 18.49 9.65 1.37
CA ASP A 63 17.39 10.62 1.52
C ASP A 63 16.23 10.11 2.38
N ASN A 64 16.09 8.78 2.55
CA ASN A 64 14.96 8.17 3.25
C ASN A 64 15.36 7.22 4.39
N ALA A 65 16.66 7.02 4.61
CA ALA A 65 17.14 6.00 5.55
C ALA A 65 16.57 6.15 6.96
N GLU A 66 16.45 7.37 7.47
CA GLU A 66 15.94 7.59 8.82
C GLU A 66 14.47 7.15 8.94
N THR A 67 13.64 7.41 7.94
CA THR A 67 12.24 6.95 7.89
C THR A 67 12.17 5.42 7.76
N TRP A 68 12.94 4.88 6.81
CA TRP A 68 13.00 3.45 6.54
C TRP A 68 13.43 2.64 7.79
N TRP A 69 14.52 3.08 8.43
CA TRP A 69 15.03 2.44 9.65
C TRP A 69 14.10 2.63 10.86
N THR A 70 13.29 3.68 10.89
CA THR A 70 12.25 3.85 11.92
C THR A 70 11.18 2.78 11.77
N ALA A 71 10.69 2.54 10.53
CA ALA A 71 9.75 1.46 10.24
C ALA A 71 10.35 0.08 10.55
N ALA A 72 11.57 -0.20 10.09
CA ALA A 72 12.28 -1.45 10.35
C ALA A 72 12.53 -1.68 11.87
N SER A 73 12.82 -0.61 12.63
CA SER A 73 12.95 -0.71 14.08
C SER A 73 11.65 -1.16 14.72
N PHE A 74 10.51 -0.58 14.35
CA PHE A 74 9.20 -1.01 14.85
C PHE A 74 8.92 -2.48 14.51
N LEU A 75 9.12 -2.90 13.26
CA LEU A 75 8.95 -4.29 12.82
C LEU A 75 9.80 -5.27 13.64
N SER A 76 11.02 -4.86 14.06
CA SER A 76 11.92 -5.71 14.84
C SER A 76 11.33 -6.18 16.19
N TYR A 77 10.31 -5.48 16.68
CA TYR A 77 9.60 -5.82 17.94
C TYR A 77 8.40 -6.74 17.74
N GLY A 78 8.10 -7.16 16.50
CA GLY A 78 7.01 -8.07 16.17
C GLY A 78 5.66 -7.37 15.93
N GLY A 79 5.67 -6.06 15.71
CA GLY A 79 4.50 -5.31 15.23
C GLY A 79 4.32 -5.45 13.72
N VAL A 80 3.16 -5.06 13.22
CA VAL A 80 2.83 -4.87 11.80
C VAL A 80 2.75 -3.37 11.56
N ILE A 81 3.16 -2.87 10.41
CA ILE A 81 3.15 -1.43 10.14
C ILE A 81 2.46 -1.12 8.81
N ASP A 82 1.56 -0.16 8.82
CA ASP A 82 1.00 0.44 7.62
C ASP A 82 1.90 1.59 7.18
N VAL A 83 2.44 1.49 5.97
CA VAL A 83 3.37 2.45 5.39
C VAL A 83 2.68 3.22 4.28
N VAL A 84 2.77 4.56 4.32
CA VAL A 84 2.30 5.44 3.25
C VAL A 84 3.48 6.18 2.65
N ARG A 85 3.68 5.98 1.35
CA ARG A 85 4.68 6.73 0.57
C ARG A 85 4.14 8.11 0.22
N CYS A 86 4.93 9.16 0.50
CA CYS A 86 4.57 10.53 0.15
C CYS A 86 4.52 10.75 -1.36
N ALA A 87 3.54 11.54 -1.82
CA ALA A 87 3.57 12.16 -3.14
C ALA A 87 4.52 13.35 -3.11
N THR A 88 5.63 13.29 -3.82
CA THR A 88 6.63 14.36 -3.84
C THR A 88 6.70 15.03 -5.21
N SER A 89 6.99 16.31 -5.23
CA SER A 89 6.97 17.15 -6.45
C SER A 89 8.00 16.76 -7.51
N GLY A 90 9.00 15.96 -7.15
CA GLY A 90 10.05 15.49 -8.08
C GLY A 90 9.80 14.09 -8.66
N GLN A 91 8.74 13.40 -8.25
CA GLN A 91 8.42 12.08 -8.76
C GLN A 91 7.78 12.16 -10.15
N LEU A 92 8.26 11.34 -11.08
CA LEU A 92 7.74 11.24 -12.43
C LEU A 92 7.26 9.82 -12.73
N THR A 93 6.16 9.74 -13.46
CA THR A 93 5.58 8.48 -13.94
C THR A 93 6.29 8.03 -15.20
N ALA A 94 6.74 6.79 -15.25
CA ALA A 94 7.28 6.21 -16.46
C ALA A 94 6.17 6.00 -17.50
N SER A 95 6.43 6.32 -18.77
CA SER A 95 5.50 6.10 -19.86
C SER A 95 6.25 5.85 -21.18
N ASP A 96 5.53 5.52 -22.24
CA ASP A 96 6.07 5.38 -23.58
C ASP A 96 6.25 6.73 -24.32
N ASP A 97 5.97 7.87 -23.66
CA ASP A 97 6.16 9.20 -24.24
C ASP A 97 7.64 9.57 -24.40
N ALA A 98 8.17 9.35 -25.58
CA ALA A 98 9.54 9.73 -25.94
C ALA A 98 9.68 11.20 -26.39
N VAL A 99 8.58 11.90 -26.71
CA VAL A 99 8.59 13.16 -27.47
C VAL A 99 8.47 14.39 -26.58
N THR A 100 7.65 14.35 -25.53
CA THR A 100 7.38 15.51 -24.67
C THR A 100 8.65 15.98 -23.95
N SER A 101 8.95 17.29 -24.09
CA SER A 101 10.08 17.95 -23.41
C SER A 101 9.69 19.40 -23.05
N PRO A 102 9.85 19.85 -21.76
CA PRO A 102 10.27 19.04 -20.62
C PRO A 102 9.22 17.99 -20.23
N TYR A 103 9.67 16.83 -19.79
CA TYR A 103 8.78 15.79 -19.30
C TYR A 103 8.34 16.10 -17.87
N THR A 104 7.03 16.15 -17.64
CA THR A 104 6.45 16.54 -16.34
C THR A 104 5.31 15.62 -15.91
N LEU A 105 5.18 14.45 -16.55
CA LEU A 105 4.11 13.52 -16.23
C LEU A 105 4.27 12.98 -14.81
N SER A 106 3.32 13.26 -13.95
CA SER A 106 3.23 12.72 -12.60
C SER A 106 1.80 12.26 -12.33
N ILE A 107 1.61 10.96 -12.17
CA ILE A 107 0.33 10.31 -11.88
C ILE A 107 0.52 9.51 -10.57
N PRO A 108 0.48 10.18 -9.41
CA PRO A 108 0.77 9.53 -8.14
C PRO A 108 -0.35 8.59 -7.67
N THR A 109 -1.61 8.86 -8.04
CA THR A 109 -2.77 8.08 -7.61
C THR A 109 -3.76 7.81 -8.74
N LYS A 110 -4.63 6.82 -8.52
CA LYS A 110 -5.72 6.50 -9.45
C LYS A 110 -6.67 7.68 -9.66
N ASP A 111 -6.98 8.44 -8.60
CA ASP A 111 -7.88 9.60 -8.68
C ASP A 111 -7.31 10.70 -9.58
N VAL A 112 -6.01 10.98 -9.48
CA VAL A 112 -5.31 11.91 -10.37
C VAL A 112 -5.36 11.44 -11.81
N TYR A 113 -5.20 10.13 -12.05
CA TYR A 113 -5.31 9.55 -13.38
C TYR A 113 -6.73 9.70 -13.96
N GLU A 114 -7.75 9.33 -13.21
CA GLU A 114 -9.14 9.44 -13.65
C GLU A 114 -9.53 10.88 -13.93
N ALA A 115 -9.18 11.81 -13.05
CA ALA A 115 -9.53 13.22 -13.19
C ALA A 115 -8.87 13.90 -14.40
N ASN A 116 -7.62 13.54 -14.74
CA ASN A 116 -6.83 14.31 -15.70
C ASN A 116 -6.54 13.59 -17.02
N TYR A 117 -6.52 12.25 -17.02
CA TYR A 117 -5.99 11.48 -18.16
C TYR A 117 -6.99 10.50 -18.77
N PHE A 118 -7.70 9.73 -17.97
CA PHE A 118 -8.56 8.65 -18.48
C PHE A 118 -9.65 9.15 -19.41
N TYR A 119 -10.39 10.17 -18.98
CA TYR A 119 -11.48 10.74 -19.79
C TYR A 119 -11.01 11.70 -20.88
N ALA A 120 -9.78 12.17 -20.80
CA ALA A 120 -9.19 13.00 -21.86
C ALA A 120 -8.98 12.20 -23.16
N GLY A 121 -8.53 10.94 -23.04
CA GLY A 121 -8.46 9.97 -24.13
C GLY A 121 -7.52 10.31 -25.30
N ASN A 122 -6.74 11.38 -25.18
CA ASN A 122 -5.79 11.83 -26.19
C ASN A 122 -4.49 12.31 -25.53
N ASN A 123 -3.94 11.43 -24.70
CA ASN A 123 -2.69 11.70 -24.00
C ASN A 123 -1.47 11.53 -24.92
N PRO A 124 -0.33 12.14 -24.61
CA PRO A 124 0.90 11.98 -25.39
C PRO A 124 1.52 10.58 -25.28
N PHE A 125 1.04 9.76 -24.36
CA PHE A 125 1.44 8.37 -24.15
C PHE A 125 0.31 7.39 -24.48
N LYS A 126 0.66 6.15 -24.82
CA LYS A 126 -0.29 5.04 -24.99
C LYS A 126 -0.54 4.34 -23.67
N PHE A 127 0.53 4.10 -22.92
CA PHE A 127 0.50 3.52 -21.61
C PHE A 127 1.46 4.26 -20.67
N ALA A 128 1.10 4.32 -19.39
CA ALA A 128 1.94 4.83 -18.32
C ALA A 128 1.96 3.86 -17.15
N ALA A 129 3.01 3.89 -16.35
CA ALA A 129 3.09 3.09 -15.13
C ALA A 129 2.07 3.55 -14.10
N ARG A 130 1.56 2.63 -13.29
CA ARG A 130 0.63 2.94 -12.20
C ARG A 130 1.33 3.58 -11.01
N ASN A 131 2.56 3.16 -10.74
CA ASN A 131 3.40 3.76 -9.72
C ASN A 131 4.38 4.76 -10.33
N VAL A 132 4.72 5.79 -9.56
CA VAL A 132 5.79 6.72 -9.93
C VAL A 132 7.14 6.17 -9.48
N GLY A 133 8.17 6.38 -10.31
CA GLY A 133 9.52 5.96 -9.91
C GLY A 133 10.40 5.51 -11.07
N ALA A 134 11.71 5.47 -10.83
CA ALA A 134 12.69 5.07 -11.82
C ALA A 134 12.66 3.55 -12.13
N ASP A 135 12.29 2.74 -11.15
CA ASP A 135 12.12 1.29 -11.27
C ASP A 135 11.09 0.91 -12.34
N GLN A 136 10.08 1.78 -12.54
CA GLN A 136 9.03 1.58 -13.53
C GLN A 136 9.52 1.73 -14.99
N ASN A 137 10.72 2.26 -15.22
CA ASN A 137 11.35 2.27 -16.54
C ASN A 137 11.67 0.87 -17.07
N SER A 138 11.68 -0.14 -16.20
CA SER A 138 11.88 -1.54 -16.58
C SER A 138 10.66 -2.17 -17.25
N LEU A 139 9.46 -1.57 -17.08
CA LEU A 139 8.23 -2.08 -17.63
C LEU A 139 8.17 -1.94 -19.15
N ARG A 140 7.52 -2.91 -19.77
CA ARG A 140 7.14 -2.92 -21.18
C ARG A 140 5.69 -3.40 -21.29
N VAL A 141 4.98 -2.81 -22.24
CA VAL A 141 3.64 -3.27 -22.60
C VAL A 141 3.68 -3.78 -24.03
N ALA A 142 3.30 -5.01 -24.23
CA ALA A 142 3.13 -5.60 -25.55
C ALA A 142 1.64 -5.81 -25.84
N THR A 143 1.19 -5.44 -27.03
CA THR A 143 -0.18 -5.63 -27.49
C THR A 143 -0.19 -6.36 -28.82
N ILE A 144 -1.22 -7.17 -29.04
CA ILE A 144 -1.46 -7.84 -30.31
C ILE A 144 -2.95 -8.03 -30.54
N ASP A 145 -3.37 -7.81 -31.77
CA ASP A 145 -4.72 -8.17 -32.23
C ASP A 145 -4.66 -9.25 -33.32
N GLN A 146 -5.71 -9.37 -34.10
CA GLN A 146 -5.79 -10.33 -35.18
C GLN A 146 -4.61 -10.22 -36.16
N GLY A 147 -4.19 -9.00 -36.54
CA GLY A 147 -3.11 -8.73 -37.50
C GLY A 147 -3.31 -9.45 -38.85
N ALA A 148 -2.20 -9.87 -39.46
CA ALA A 148 -2.21 -10.58 -40.72
C ALA A 148 -2.66 -12.06 -40.56
N ASP A 149 -3.15 -12.65 -41.63
CA ASP A 149 -3.55 -14.07 -41.62
C ASP A 149 -2.36 -15.01 -41.79
N ILE A 150 -1.48 -14.69 -42.71
CA ILE A 150 -0.34 -15.51 -43.06
C ILE A 150 0.92 -14.69 -43.28
N THR A 151 2.09 -15.34 -43.13
CA THR A 151 3.38 -14.84 -43.59
C THR A 151 3.90 -15.78 -44.65
N LEU A 152 4.29 -15.21 -45.79
CA LEU A 152 4.95 -15.92 -46.90
C LEU A 152 6.44 -15.53 -46.93
N THR A 153 7.32 -16.51 -47.03
CA THR A 153 8.75 -16.28 -47.32
C THR A 153 8.97 -16.45 -48.82
N LEU A 154 9.63 -15.49 -49.42
CA LEU A 154 9.88 -15.43 -50.85
C LEU A 154 11.36 -15.71 -51.19
N ASP A 155 11.62 -16.11 -52.41
CA ASP A 155 12.98 -16.31 -52.93
C ASP A 155 13.66 -15.01 -53.35
N GLY A 156 12.98 -13.87 -53.27
CA GLY A 156 13.51 -12.57 -53.58
C GLY A 156 12.69 -11.41 -52.99
N ALA A 157 13.15 -10.18 -53.22
CA ALA A 157 12.47 -9.00 -52.68
C ALA A 157 11.30 -8.57 -53.56
N LEU A 158 10.18 -8.21 -52.92
CA LEU A 158 9.02 -7.59 -53.59
C LEU A 158 9.39 -6.21 -54.16
N THR A 159 8.90 -5.88 -55.33
CA THR A 159 9.05 -4.57 -55.94
C THR A 159 8.13 -3.53 -55.32
N THR A 160 6.96 -3.96 -54.87
CA THR A 160 5.99 -3.10 -54.20
C THR A 160 5.76 -3.62 -52.78
N THR A 161 6.10 -2.82 -51.79
CA THR A 161 6.07 -3.20 -50.35
C THR A 161 5.14 -2.33 -49.52
N THR A 162 4.37 -1.47 -50.15
CA THR A 162 3.44 -0.55 -49.48
C THR A 162 2.29 -1.34 -48.85
N VAL A 163 2.02 -1.09 -47.59
CA VAL A 163 0.88 -1.66 -46.85
C VAL A 163 -0.42 -1.33 -47.60
N GLY A 164 -1.32 -2.29 -47.69
CA GLY A 164 -2.58 -2.19 -48.44
C GLY A 164 -2.46 -2.48 -49.92
N THR A 165 -1.25 -2.67 -50.47
CA THR A 165 -1.11 -3.08 -51.88
C THR A 165 -1.57 -4.54 -52.04
N GLN A 166 -2.35 -4.80 -53.08
CA GLN A 166 -2.75 -6.16 -53.42
C GLN A 166 -1.58 -6.94 -54.03
N VAL A 167 -1.36 -8.10 -53.51
CA VAL A 167 -0.46 -9.13 -54.04
C VAL A 167 -1.31 -10.25 -54.63
N GLN A 168 -0.97 -10.71 -55.78
CA GLN A 168 -1.68 -11.80 -56.47
C GLN A 168 -0.72 -12.84 -57.04
N THR A 169 -1.23 -14.03 -57.28
CA THR A 169 -0.46 -15.07 -57.93
C THR A 169 -0.27 -14.74 -59.42
N ALA A 170 0.96 -15.01 -59.91
CA ALA A 170 1.24 -14.92 -61.35
C ALA A 170 0.35 -15.91 -62.14
N SER A 171 0.10 -15.57 -63.42
CA SER A 171 -0.66 -16.42 -64.32
C SER A 171 -0.08 -17.84 -64.48
N ALA A 172 1.24 -18.00 -64.25
CA ALA A 172 1.94 -19.25 -64.25
C ALA A 172 1.86 -20.06 -62.95
N SER A 173 1.19 -19.56 -61.91
CA SER A 173 1.05 -20.25 -60.62
C SER A 173 0.29 -21.60 -60.77
N PRO A 174 0.85 -22.72 -60.35
CA PRO A 174 0.27 -24.02 -60.60
C PRO A 174 -1.02 -24.26 -59.76
N ASN A 175 -1.30 -23.40 -58.79
CA ASN A 175 -2.33 -23.65 -57.77
C ASN A 175 -3.53 -22.67 -57.91
N GLY A 176 -3.69 -22.01 -59.04
CA GLY A 176 -4.80 -21.12 -59.33
C GLY A 176 -4.56 -19.67 -58.85
N ALA A 177 -5.51 -18.81 -59.21
CA ALA A 177 -5.44 -17.39 -58.82
C ALA A 177 -5.78 -17.21 -57.33
N LYS A 178 -4.90 -16.48 -56.63
CA LYS A 178 -5.05 -16.08 -55.25
C LYS A 178 -4.67 -14.62 -55.08
N SER A 179 -5.22 -13.98 -54.09
CA SER A 179 -4.88 -12.59 -53.75
C SER A 179 -4.83 -12.33 -52.26
N GLY A 180 -4.13 -11.28 -51.90
CA GLY A 180 -4.08 -10.79 -50.50
C GLY A 180 -3.55 -9.38 -50.47
N TYR A 181 -3.72 -8.70 -49.38
CA TYR A 181 -3.23 -7.34 -49.18
C TYR A 181 -2.04 -7.34 -48.24
N ILE A 182 -1.00 -6.59 -48.54
CA ILE A 182 0.19 -6.46 -47.71
C ILE A 182 -0.19 -5.79 -46.39
N PHE A 183 0.02 -6.50 -45.31
CA PHE A 183 -0.06 -6.00 -43.94
C PHE A 183 1.31 -5.52 -43.46
N ALA A 184 2.37 -6.27 -43.74
CA ALA A 184 3.74 -5.92 -43.38
C ALA A 184 4.75 -6.58 -44.33
N TRP A 185 5.92 -5.94 -44.49
CA TRP A 185 7.05 -6.46 -45.26
C TRP A 185 8.33 -6.45 -44.44
N ASP A 186 8.96 -7.56 -44.31
CA ASP A 186 10.32 -7.74 -43.77
C ASP A 186 11.32 -7.99 -44.89
N GLY A 187 11.96 -6.94 -45.36
CA GLY A 187 12.91 -6.99 -46.48
C GLY A 187 14.21 -7.70 -46.13
N ALA A 188 14.57 -7.81 -44.85
CA ALA A 188 15.78 -8.52 -44.44
C ALA A 188 15.67 -10.04 -44.63
N ASN A 189 14.47 -10.56 -44.45
CA ASN A 189 14.15 -11.98 -44.51
C ASN A 189 13.27 -12.35 -45.72
N ASN A 190 12.98 -11.40 -46.62
CA ASN A 190 12.06 -11.55 -47.74
C ASN A 190 10.69 -12.13 -47.33
N LYS A 191 10.14 -11.64 -46.22
CA LYS A 191 8.84 -12.09 -45.69
C LYS A 191 7.75 -11.02 -45.93
N VAL A 192 6.64 -11.47 -46.49
CA VAL A 192 5.42 -10.64 -46.64
C VAL A 192 4.31 -11.24 -45.77
N SER A 193 3.71 -10.38 -44.93
CA SER A 193 2.53 -10.74 -44.15
C SER A 193 1.29 -10.24 -44.86
N LEU A 194 0.30 -11.10 -45.09
CA LEU A 194 -0.88 -10.80 -45.90
C LEU A 194 -2.17 -10.97 -45.10
N ILE A 195 -3.10 -10.07 -45.40
CA ILE A 195 -4.53 -10.24 -45.09
C ILE A 195 -5.17 -10.90 -46.32
N THR A 196 -5.70 -12.09 -46.16
CA THR A 196 -6.24 -12.89 -47.28
C THR A 196 -7.25 -13.91 -46.80
N SER A 197 -8.26 -14.15 -47.61
CA SER A 197 -9.18 -15.29 -47.46
C SER A 197 -8.71 -16.53 -48.25
N ASP A 198 -7.69 -16.39 -49.11
CA ASP A 198 -7.24 -17.44 -49.98
C ASP A 198 -6.24 -18.37 -49.30
N THR A 199 -6.27 -19.64 -49.69
CA THR A 199 -5.34 -20.64 -49.15
C THR A 199 -4.04 -20.68 -49.94
N TRP A 200 -3.05 -19.92 -49.47
CA TRP A 200 -1.69 -19.93 -50.02
C TRP A 200 -0.88 -21.15 -49.59
N ILE A 201 0.00 -21.60 -50.44
CA ILE A 201 0.91 -22.72 -50.14
C ILE A 201 2.36 -22.39 -50.60
N ALA A 202 3.33 -23.07 -50.00
CA ALA A 202 4.71 -23.07 -50.56
C ALA A 202 4.67 -23.69 -51.95
N THR A 203 5.16 -23.04 -52.96
CA THR A 203 5.08 -23.32 -54.41
C THR A 203 4.16 -22.42 -55.20
N ASP A 204 3.40 -21.56 -54.54
CA ASP A 204 2.70 -20.45 -55.27
C ASP A 204 3.74 -19.49 -55.84
N VAL A 205 3.39 -18.85 -56.93
CA VAL A 205 4.23 -17.87 -57.61
C VAL A 205 3.52 -16.51 -57.53
N ILE A 206 4.20 -15.52 -56.97
CA ILE A 206 3.71 -14.16 -56.84
C ILE A 206 4.10 -13.31 -58.05
N GLU A 207 3.15 -12.60 -58.63
CA GLU A 207 3.42 -11.59 -59.66
C GLU A 207 4.20 -10.42 -59.06
N ASN A 208 5.41 -10.12 -59.60
CA ASN A 208 6.32 -9.10 -59.10
C ASN A 208 6.85 -8.17 -60.18
N GLY A 209 6.07 -7.95 -61.19
CA GLY A 209 6.39 -7.08 -62.32
C GLY A 209 7.33 -7.72 -63.35
N VAL A 210 8.65 -7.59 -63.20
CA VAL A 210 9.61 -8.11 -64.23
C VAL A 210 9.98 -9.57 -63.98
N THR A 211 10.06 -9.98 -62.74
CA THR A 211 10.45 -11.38 -62.32
C THR A 211 9.54 -11.81 -61.20
N ASP A 212 8.73 -12.83 -61.46
CA ASP A 212 7.87 -13.43 -60.49
C ASP A 212 8.64 -14.11 -59.39
N LEU A 213 8.10 -14.16 -58.15
CA LEU A 213 8.73 -14.68 -56.96
C LEU A 213 8.05 -15.96 -56.51
N ASN A 214 8.85 -16.97 -56.16
CA ASN A 214 8.36 -18.22 -55.60
C ASN A 214 8.14 -18.08 -54.07
N VAL A 215 7.02 -18.59 -53.61
CA VAL A 215 6.78 -18.78 -52.17
C VAL A 215 7.56 -20.01 -51.72
N THR A 216 8.54 -19.80 -50.88
CA THR A 216 9.43 -20.89 -50.36
C THR A 216 8.93 -21.47 -49.04
N ALA A 217 8.21 -20.66 -48.24
CA ALA A 217 7.59 -21.11 -47.00
C ALA A 217 6.32 -20.31 -46.70
N LYS A 218 5.44 -20.91 -45.93
CA LYS A 218 4.23 -20.30 -45.39
C LYS A 218 4.10 -20.58 -43.89
N SER A 219 3.71 -19.61 -43.14
CA SER A 219 3.38 -19.73 -41.72
C SER A 219 2.10 -18.93 -41.38
N VAL A 220 1.52 -19.23 -40.23
CA VAL A 220 0.50 -18.37 -39.63
C VAL A 220 1.21 -17.17 -39.01
N TRP A 221 0.80 -15.96 -39.38
CA TRP A 221 1.47 -14.75 -38.90
C TRP A 221 1.54 -14.69 -37.38
N TYR A 222 0.44 -14.97 -36.69
CA TYR A 222 0.32 -14.93 -35.24
C TYR A 222 1.31 -15.87 -34.51
N ASP A 223 1.58 -17.05 -35.06
CA ASP A 223 2.47 -18.04 -34.44
C ASP A 223 3.95 -17.63 -34.52
N GLU A 224 4.29 -16.69 -35.39
CA GLU A 224 5.65 -16.12 -35.46
C GLU A 224 5.86 -14.97 -34.48
N GLN A 225 4.78 -14.32 -34.00
CA GLN A 225 4.89 -13.14 -33.15
C GLN A 225 5.37 -13.49 -31.74
N GLU A 226 6.28 -12.67 -31.24
CA GLU A 226 6.87 -12.80 -29.90
C GLU A 226 6.44 -11.62 -29.02
N VAL A 227 6.11 -11.91 -27.75
CA VAL A 227 5.87 -10.87 -26.73
C VAL A 227 7.18 -10.16 -26.44
N PHE A 228 8.26 -10.96 -26.30
CA PHE A 228 9.64 -10.48 -26.20
C PHE A 228 10.61 -11.51 -26.78
N PRO A 229 11.75 -11.06 -27.36
CA PRO A 229 12.75 -11.93 -27.92
C PRO A 229 13.53 -12.69 -26.84
N ALA A 230 14.25 -13.73 -27.25
CA ALA A 230 15.19 -14.44 -26.38
C ALA A 230 16.29 -13.50 -25.89
N VAL A 231 16.58 -13.54 -24.57
CA VAL A 231 17.67 -12.76 -23.96
C VAL A 231 18.50 -13.66 -23.04
N GLY A 232 19.78 -13.78 -23.34
CA GLY A 232 20.68 -14.67 -22.61
C GLY A 232 20.22 -16.12 -22.66
N ASN A 233 19.97 -16.72 -21.49
CA ASN A 233 19.47 -18.10 -21.36
C ASN A 233 17.94 -18.20 -21.32
N LYS A 234 17.20 -17.09 -21.37
CA LYS A 234 15.73 -17.10 -21.42
C LYS A 234 15.26 -17.19 -22.87
N PRO A 235 14.38 -18.15 -23.19
CA PRO A 235 13.81 -18.27 -24.53
C PRO A 235 12.85 -17.10 -24.81
N ALA A 236 12.62 -16.81 -26.07
CA ALA A 236 11.56 -15.92 -26.51
C ALA A 236 10.21 -16.40 -26.01
N LEU A 237 9.32 -15.49 -25.66
CA LEU A 237 7.93 -15.80 -25.34
C LEU A 237 7.05 -15.48 -26.54
N LYS A 238 6.42 -16.50 -27.11
CA LYS A 238 5.48 -16.32 -28.21
C LYS A 238 4.08 -16.01 -27.72
N TRP A 239 3.32 -15.24 -28.53
CA TRP A 239 1.93 -14.94 -28.23
C TRP A 239 1.03 -16.17 -28.17
N SER A 240 1.32 -17.19 -28.96
CA SER A 240 0.63 -18.49 -28.91
C SER A 240 0.70 -19.20 -27.55
N ALA A 241 1.71 -18.85 -26.72
CA ALA A 241 1.81 -19.31 -25.33
C ALA A 241 0.96 -18.45 -24.34
N ILE A 242 0.57 -17.25 -24.73
CA ILE A 242 -0.32 -16.38 -23.94
C ILE A 242 -1.78 -16.76 -24.16
N GLY A 243 -2.17 -16.95 -25.41
CA GLY A 243 -3.54 -17.35 -25.79
C GLY A 243 -3.65 -17.57 -27.29
N PRO A 244 -4.75 -18.20 -27.77
CA PRO A 244 -5.08 -18.26 -29.19
C PRO A 244 -5.19 -16.87 -29.82
N ARG A 245 -5.05 -16.81 -31.16
CA ARG A 245 -5.17 -15.56 -31.93
C ARG A 245 -6.47 -14.83 -31.61
N PRO A 246 -6.43 -13.52 -31.27
CA PRO A 246 -7.64 -12.71 -31.09
C PRO A 246 -8.38 -12.54 -32.43
N GLY A 247 -9.64 -12.19 -32.35
CA GLY A 247 -10.46 -12.04 -33.54
C GLY A 247 -11.65 -11.11 -33.31
N THR A 248 -12.85 -11.65 -33.48
CA THR A 248 -14.11 -10.94 -33.20
C THR A 248 -14.79 -11.62 -32.02
N SER A 249 -15.10 -10.84 -30.99
CA SER A 249 -15.81 -11.36 -29.83
C SER A 249 -17.25 -11.75 -30.19
N PRO A 250 -17.85 -12.77 -29.55
CA PRO A 250 -19.24 -13.16 -29.81
C PRO A 250 -20.23 -12.01 -29.59
N TYR A 251 -19.92 -11.11 -28.64
CA TYR A 251 -20.75 -9.93 -28.35
C TYR A 251 -20.76 -8.94 -29.53
N VAL A 252 -19.62 -8.71 -30.16
CA VAL A 252 -19.45 -7.79 -31.27
C VAL A 252 -19.97 -8.42 -32.58
N ASP A 253 -19.68 -9.69 -32.83
CA ASP A 253 -20.12 -10.42 -34.03
C ASP A 253 -21.65 -10.44 -34.15
N THR A 254 -22.36 -10.76 -33.07
CA THR A 254 -23.85 -10.75 -33.07
C THR A 254 -24.47 -9.39 -33.33
N ARG A 255 -23.67 -8.31 -33.25
CA ARG A 255 -24.07 -6.92 -33.48
C ARG A 255 -23.57 -6.33 -34.82
N GLY A 256 -22.85 -7.15 -35.59
CA GLY A 256 -22.37 -6.78 -36.91
C GLY A 256 -21.02 -6.06 -36.96
N GLY A 257 -20.34 -5.91 -35.79
CA GLY A 257 -18.95 -5.43 -35.74
C GLY A 257 -17.95 -6.56 -35.99
N LYS A 258 -16.68 -6.22 -36.20
CA LYS A 258 -15.58 -7.17 -36.47
C LYS A 258 -14.24 -6.70 -35.92
N ASN A 259 -13.32 -7.64 -35.64
CA ASN A 259 -11.91 -7.43 -35.32
C ASN A 259 -11.69 -6.63 -34.01
N ASP A 260 -12.54 -6.84 -33.02
CA ASP A 260 -12.49 -6.05 -31.79
C ASP A 260 -11.52 -6.59 -30.73
N GLU A 261 -11.12 -7.86 -30.81
CA GLU A 261 -10.32 -8.47 -29.74
C GLU A 261 -8.83 -8.11 -29.86
N LEU A 262 -8.21 -7.94 -28.68
CA LEU A 262 -6.75 -7.79 -28.53
C LEU A 262 -6.26 -8.44 -27.24
N HIS A 263 -4.96 -8.76 -27.20
CA HIS A 263 -4.26 -9.17 -26.01
C HIS A 263 -3.29 -8.07 -25.55
N VAL A 264 -3.14 -7.94 -24.24
CA VAL A 264 -2.18 -7.02 -23.60
C VAL A 264 -1.35 -7.82 -22.59
N VAL A 265 -0.03 -7.68 -22.67
CA VAL A 265 0.92 -8.29 -21.74
C VAL A 265 1.82 -7.21 -21.19
N VAL A 266 1.95 -7.17 -19.86
CA VAL A 266 2.90 -6.31 -19.15
C VAL A 266 4.03 -7.18 -18.63
N TYR A 267 5.28 -6.77 -18.88
CA TYR A 267 6.44 -7.51 -18.42
C TYR A 267 7.57 -6.60 -17.97
N ASP A 268 8.35 -7.12 -17.02
CA ASP A 268 9.56 -6.49 -16.50
C ASP A 268 10.74 -6.87 -17.39
N ALA A 269 11.19 -5.94 -18.22
CA ALA A 269 12.21 -6.23 -19.23
C ALA A 269 13.62 -6.35 -18.65
N THR A 270 13.95 -5.56 -17.62
CA THR A 270 15.30 -5.52 -17.04
C THR A 270 15.42 -6.30 -15.75
N GLY A 271 14.30 -6.59 -15.08
CA GLY A 271 14.26 -7.32 -13.81
C GLY A 271 14.36 -6.42 -12.57
N GLU A 272 14.21 -5.11 -12.69
CA GLU A 272 14.29 -4.19 -11.55
C GLU A 272 13.10 -4.35 -10.59
N ILE A 273 11.97 -4.81 -11.09
CA ILE A 273 10.75 -5.01 -10.29
C ILE A 273 10.70 -6.42 -9.72
N THR A 274 10.91 -7.43 -10.57
CA THR A 274 10.71 -8.85 -10.22
C THR A 274 11.99 -9.58 -9.83
N GLY A 275 13.15 -8.93 -9.97
CA GLY A 275 14.46 -9.54 -9.79
C GLY A 275 14.92 -10.41 -10.97
N ALA A 276 14.11 -10.57 -12.02
CA ALA A 276 14.45 -11.37 -13.17
C ALA A 276 13.95 -10.72 -14.48
N PRO A 277 14.86 -10.44 -15.45
CA PRO A 277 14.49 -9.81 -16.71
C PRO A 277 13.52 -10.66 -17.52
N ASN A 278 12.70 -10.02 -18.35
CA ASN A 278 11.67 -10.65 -19.19
C ASN A 278 10.71 -11.53 -18.38
N THR A 279 10.20 -10.99 -17.26
CA THR A 279 9.20 -11.65 -16.42
C THR A 279 7.83 -11.01 -16.68
N VAL A 280 6.84 -11.80 -17.08
CA VAL A 280 5.47 -11.33 -17.26
C VAL A 280 4.87 -11.04 -15.89
N VAL A 281 4.42 -9.82 -15.66
CA VAL A 281 3.76 -9.38 -14.41
C VAL A 281 2.25 -9.40 -14.52
N GLU A 282 1.69 -9.06 -15.69
CA GLU A 282 0.26 -9.14 -15.97
C GLU A 282 -0.02 -9.57 -17.41
N LYS A 283 -1.16 -10.23 -17.61
CA LYS A 283 -1.67 -10.56 -18.93
C LYS A 283 -3.18 -10.41 -18.98
N PHE A 284 -3.66 -9.81 -20.04
CA PHE A 284 -5.08 -9.65 -20.34
C PHE A 284 -5.34 -10.19 -21.73
N THR A 285 -6.25 -11.15 -21.84
CA THR A 285 -6.58 -11.81 -23.11
C THR A 285 -7.99 -11.51 -23.52
N TYR A 286 -8.23 -11.39 -24.84
CA TYR A 286 -9.57 -11.17 -25.45
C TYR A 286 -10.25 -9.91 -24.91
N LEU A 287 -9.50 -8.83 -24.71
CA LEU A 287 -10.07 -7.52 -24.43
C LEU A 287 -10.69 -6.95 -25.70
N SER A 288 -11.77 -6.16 -25.56
CA SER A 288 -12.46 -5.59 -26.69
C SER A 288 -12.05 -4.13 -26.96
N LYS A 289 -11.85 -3.77 -28.22
CA LYS A 289 -11.71 -2.38 -28.70
C LYS A 289 -13.07 -1.65 -28.71
N ALA A 290 -14.19 -2.38 -28.63
CA ALA A 290 -15.51 -1.78 -28.61
C ALA A 290 -15.83 -1.17 -27.24
N ASN A 291 -16.23 0.10 -27.21
CA ASN A 291 -16.50 0.84 -25.97
C ASN A 291 -17.68 0.27 -25.14
N ASN A 292 -18.56 -0.45 -25.79
CA ASN A 292 -19.68 -1.16 -25.18
C ASN A 292 -19.48 -2.69 -25.15
N GLY A 293 -18.26 -3.18 -25.43
CA GLY A 293 -17.90 -4.58 -25.41
C GLY A 293 -18.21 -5.26 -24.07
N ARG A 294 -18.69 -6.49 -24.13
CA ARG A 294 -19.04 -7.31 -22.94
C ARG A 294 -18.48 -8.71 -23.07
N THR A 295 -18.16 -9.30 -21.91
CA THR A 295 -17.88 -10.74 -21.82
C THR A 295 -19.15 -11.57 -21.96
N SER A 296 -19.02 -12.89 -22.06
CA SER A 296 -20.17 -13.83 -22.06
C SER A 296 -21.04 -13.69 -20.82
N GLU A 297 -20.46 -13.33 -19.68
CA GLU A 297 -21.14 -13.12 -18.40
C GLU A 297 -21.76 -11.71 -18.28
N GLY A 298 -21.57 -10.84 -19.28
CA GLY A 298 -22.12 -9.48 -19.31
C GLY A 298 -21.27 -8.41 -18.66
N ALA A 299 -20.06 -8.75 -18.14
CA ALA A 299 -19.15 -7.78 -17.58
C ALA A 299 -18.54 -6.87 -18.67
N GLN A 300 -18.15 -5.65 -18.30
CA GLN A 300 -17.43 -4.73 -19.18
C GLN A 300 -16.13 -5.35 -19.68
N ASN A 301 -15.90 -5.28 -21.01
CA ASN A 301 -14.71 -5.81 -21.66
C ASN A 301 -13.95 -4.79 -22.51
N TYR A 302 -14.31 -3.53 -22.45
CA TYR A 302 -13.57 -2.45 -23.12
C TYR A 302 -12.18 -2.30 -22.52
N TYR A 303 -11.12 -2.45 -23.33
CA TYR A 303 -9.77 -2.61 -22.84
C TYR A 303 -9.25 -1.45 -21.97
N PRO A 304 -9.53 -0.16 -22.25
CA PRO A 304 -9.12 0.92 -21.35
C PRO A 304 -9.78 0.83 -19.98
N GLN A 305 -11.08 0.47 -19.93
CA GLN A 305 -11.80 0.32 -18.67
C GLN A 305 -11.32 -0.89 -17.88
N VAL A 306 -11.08 -2.02 -18.57
CA VAL A 306 -10.57 -3.23 -17.91
C VAL A 306 -9.17 -2.98 -17.30
N LEU A 307 -8.31 -2.24 -18.02
CA LEU A 307 -6.99 -1.86 -17.49
C LEU A 307 -7.10 -0.90 -16.29
N LEU A 308 -8.03 0.07 -16.32
CA LEU A 308 -8.32 0.94 -15.18
C LEU A 308 -8.73 0.14 -13.92
N ASP A 309 -9.62 -0.86 -14.11
CA ASP A 309 -10.24 -1.57 -13.01
C ASP A 309 -9.37 -2.72 -12.47
N LYS A 310 -8.58 -3.36 -13.32
CA LYS A 310 -7.90 -4.62 -12.99
C LYS A 310 -6.38 -4.61 -13.05
N SER A 311 -5.76 -3.67 -13.79
CA SER A 311 -4.30 -3.61 -13.83
C SER A 311 -3.74 -3.01 -12.55
N ASN A 312 -2.70 -3.64 -12.01
CA ASN A 312 -1.92 -3.11 -10.89
C ASN A 312 -0.64 -2.39 -11.35
N TRP A 313 -0.33 -2.44 -12.66
CA TRP A 313 0.95 -1.99 -13.18
C TRP A 313 0.86 -0.84 -14.16
N ILE A 314 -0.25 -0.73 -14.92
CA ILE A 314 -0.35 0.25 -16.00
C ILE A 314 -1.66 1.03 -16.02
N TYR A 315 -1.57 2.25 -16.53
CA TYR A 315 -2.67 3.07 -16.98
C TYR A 315 -2.68 3.17 -18.50
N TRP A 316 -3.86 3.21 -19.09
CA TRP A 316 -4.07 3.48 -20.50
C TRP A 316 -4.06 5.00 -20.77
N GLY A 317 -3.47 5.48 -21.86
CA GLY A 317 -3.40 6.90 -22.20
C GLY A 317 -4.17 7.27 -23.46
N SER A 318 -3.88 6.59 -24.56
CA SER A 318 -4.54 6.83 -25.84
C SER A 318 -4.49 5.57 -26.70
N HIS A 319 -5.34 5.53 -27.74
CA HIS A 319 -5.31 4.45 -28.71
C HIS A 319 -4.07 4.49 -29.59
N GLU A 320 -3.69 3.34 -30.10
CA GLU A 320 -2.64 3.24 -31.11
C GLU A 320 -3.02 4.02 -32.37
N SER A 321 -2.05 4.66 -32.98
CA SER A 321 -2.27 5.50 -34.16
C SER A 321 -1.31 5.23 -35.33
N ALA A 322 -0.31 4.36 -35.11
CA ALA A 322 0.69 4.06 -36.12
C ALA A 322 0.78 2.57 -36.42
N GLY A 323 1.01 2.19 -37.65
CA GLY A 323 1.07 0.81 -38.06
C GLY A 323 -0.26 0.06 -38.12
N VAL A 324 -1.37 0.79 -38.08
CA VAL A 324 -2.73 0.26 -38.14
C VAL A 324 -3.14 0.07 -39.60
N TYR A 325 -3.81 -1.05 -39.85
CA TYR A 325 -4.34 -1.37 -41.17
C TYR A 325 -5.85 -1.14 -41.23
N ASP A 326 -6.30 -0.25 -42.14
CA ASP A 326 -7.70 -0.01 -42.46
C ASP A 326 -8.25 -1.17 -43.31
N VAL A 327 -9.05 -2.01 -42.68
CA VAL A 327 -9.68 -3.17 -43.33
C VAL A 327 -10.68 -2.75 -44.41
N SER A 328 -11.29 -1.56 -44.32
CA SER A 328 -12.29 -1.08 -45.25
C SER A 328 -11.67 -0.48 -46.53
N ALA A 329 -10.56 0.21 -46.38
CA ALA A 329 -9.86 0.86 -47.49
C ALA A 329 -8.65 0.07 -48.01
N ASN A 330 -8.24 -0.99 -47.32
CA ASN A 330 -7.02 -1.77 -47.60
C ASN A 330 -5.77 -0.87 -47.70
N GLN A 331 -5.55 -0.05 -46.70
CA GLN A 331 -4.41 0.88 -46.66
C GLN A 331 -3.85 1.03 -45.24
N GLU A 332 -2.63 1.53 -45.16
CA GLU A 332 -2.03 1.92 -43.89
C GLU A 332 -2.73 3.17 -43.36
N ILE A 333 -3.08 3.17 -42.07
CA ILE A 333 -3.60 4.33 -41.36
C ILE A 333 -2.43 5.08 -40.72
N THR A 334 -2.16 6.28 -41.21
CA THR A 334 -1.21 7.22 -40.63
C THR A 334 -1.92 8.22 -39.74
N GLY A 335 -1.71 8.15 -38.43
CA GLY A 335 -2.32 9.04 -37.44
C GLY A 335 -3.80 8.80 -37.17
N GLY A 336 -4.30 7.59 -37.45
CA GLY A 336 -5.67 7.18 -37.21
C GLY A 336 -5.90 6.60 -35.79
N ASN A 337 -7.14 6.22 -35.56
CA ASN A 337 -7.60 5.58 -34.32
C ASN A 337 -8.05 4.16 -34.60
N ILE A 338 -7.73 3.20 -33.70
CA ILE A 338 -8.14 1.81 -33.86
C ILE A 338 -9.66 1.58 -33.87
N ALA A 339 -10.42 2.54 -33.48
CA ALA A 339 -11.87 2.48 -33.45
C ALA A 339 -12.54 3.28 -34.57
N GLY A 340 -11.83 3.63 -35.63
CA GLY A 340 -12.33 4.59 -36.63
C GLY A 340 -12.46 5.99 -36.04
N THR A 341 -13.43 6.76 -36.48
CA THR A 341 -13.63 8.14 -35.99
C THR A 341 -13.89 8.17 -34.49
N ASN A 342 -13.01 8.82 -33.72
CA ASN A 342 -13.18 9.19 -32.32
C ASN A 342 -12.84 8.13 -31.22
N ASN A 343 -12.01 7.15 -31.44
CA ASN A 343 -11.55 6.22 -30.38
C ASN A 343 -12.69 5.49 -29.61
N LYS A 344 -13.91 5.49 -30.12
CA LYS A 344 -15.12 5.01 -29.45
C LYS A 344 -15.98 4.18 -30.40
N GLY A 345 -15.39 3.16 -30.99
CA GLY A 345 -16.13 2.23 -31.84
C GLY A 345 -17.20 1.50 -31.04
N ASN A 346 -18.36 1.35 -31.67
CA ASN A 346 -19.50 0.64 -31.11
C ASN A 346 -19.57 -0.76 -31.70
N ALA A 347 -19.88 -1.77 -30.88
CA ALA A 347 -20.03 -3.15 -31.31
C ALA A 347 -20.97 -3.35 -32.52
N ALA A 348 -21.99 -2.54 -32.65
CA ALA A 348 -23.04 -2.73 -33.69
C ALA A 348 -22.65 -2.23 -35.09
N THR A 349 -21.65 -1.38 -35.27
CA THR A 349 -21.42 -0.68 -36.52
C THR A 349 -19.97 -0.57 -36.95
N THR A 350 -19.02 -1.06 -36.12
CA THR A 350 -17.60 -0.82 -36.34
C THR A 350 -16.89 -2.11 -36.77
N THR A 351 -16.25 -2.07 -37.93
CA THR A 351 -15.15 -2.98 -38.26
C THR A 351 -13.89 -2.30 -37.76
N PHE A 352 -13.29 -2.85 -36.72
CA PHE A 352 -12.09 -2.27 -36.09
C PHE A 352 -10.88 -2.52 -36.98
N ASP A 353 -10.03 -1.53 -37.05
CA ASP A 353 -8.76 -1.62 -37.75
C ASP A 353 -7.80 -2.57 -37.04
N LEU A 354 -6.83 -3.10 -37.77
CA LEU A 354 -5.88 -4.05 -37.26
C LEU A 354 -4.61 -3.35 -36.80
N LEU A 355 -4.26 -3.56 -35.52
CA LEU A 355 -3.05 -3.01 -34.90
C LEU A 355 -1.80 -3.81 -35.24
N GLY A 356 -1.96 -5.13 -35.43
CA GLY A 356 -0.83 -6.05 -35.40
C GLY A 356 -0.18 -6.18 -34.03
N TYR A 357 1.15 -6.32 -34.04
CA TYR A 357 1.96 -6.39 -32.83
C TYR A 357 2.58 -5.03 -32.54
N ASN A 358 2.46 -4.58 -31.30
CA ASN A 358 3.09 -3.36 -30.81
C ASN A 358 3.78 -3.61 -29.47
N SER A 359 4.89 -2.90 -29.24
CA SER A 359 5.63 -2.95 -27.98
C SER A 359 5.98 -1.54 -27.52
N TYR A 360 5.61 -1.21 -26.28
CA TYR A 360 5.77 0.10 -25.66
C TYR A 360 6.81 0.01 -24.56
N THR A 361 7.85 0.83 -24.70
CA THR A 361 8.96 0.90 -23.72
C THR A 361 8.73 2.06 -22.78
N PHE A 362 8.69 1.79 -21.48
CA PHE A 362 8.55 2.85 -20.49
C PHE A 362 9.90 3.51 -20.22
N ILE A 363 9.86 4.83 -20.13
CA ILE A 363 11.01 5.70 -19.92
C ILE A 363 10.62 6.89 -19.04
N LYS A 364 11.63 7.65 -18.58
CA LYS A 364 11.48 8.94 -17.87
C LYS A 364 10.80 8.88 -16.50
N GLY A 365 10.50 7.70 -15.97
CA GLY A 365 10.17 7.54 -14.56
C GLY A 365 11.33 8.03 -13.70
N ALA A 366 11.02 8.78 -12.65
CA ALA A 366 12.03 9.35 -11.76
C ALA A 366 11.56 9.38 -10.31
N GLU A 367 12.54 9.28 -9.41
CA GLU A 367 12.36 9.46 -7.97
C GLU A 367 12.56 10.91 -7.55
N SER A 368 12.01 11.25 -6.39
CA SER A 368 12.36 12.46 -5.66
C SER A 368 13.33 12.10 -4.53
N GLY A 369 14.32 12.96 -4.29
CA GLY A 369 15.35 12.73 -3.27
C GLY A 369 14.83 12.70 -1.83
N GLY A 370 13.74 13.38 -1.49
CA GLY A 370 13.16 13.41 -0.15
C GLY A 370 11.80 14.09 -0.15
N ALA A 371 11.07 13.98 0.96
CA ALA A 371 9.77 14.61 1.13
C ALA A 371 9.87 15.86 1.98
N THR A 372 9.15 16.90 1.59
CA THR A 372 8.96 18.12 2.41
C THR A 372 8.02 17.82 3.59
N SER A 373 8.05 18.68 4.62
CA SER A 373 7.15 18.55 5.76
C SER A 373 5.66 18.58 5.37
N GLY A 374 5.30 19.37 4.36
CA GLY A 374 3.94 19.44 3.85
C GLY A 374 3.50 18.14 3.18
N GLU A 375 4.36 17.52 2.38
CA GLU A 375 4.10 16.23 1.72
C GLU A 375 3.99 15.09 2.75
N ILE A 376 4.83 15.08 3.79
CA ILE A 376 4.73 14.11 4.90
C ILE A 376 3.39 14.27 5.65
N ILE A 377 3.00 15.51 5.99
CA ILE A 377 1.74 15.79 6.66
C ILE A 377 0.55 15.37 5.79
N SER A 378 0.60 15.65 4.49
CA SER A 378 -0.43 15.20 3.55
C SER A 378 -0.56 13.67 3.52
N ALA A 379 0.57 12.97 3.46
CA ALA A 379 0.57 11.50 3.50
C ALA A 379 0.09 10.93 4.85
N MET A 380 0.35 11.62 5.96
CA MET A 380 -0.19 11.23 7.28
C MET A 380 -1.73 11.35 7.35
N GLN A 381 -2.36 12.21 6.53
CA GLN A 381 -3.82 12.35 6.52
C GLN A 381 -4.52 11.08 6.01
N GLU A 382 -3.84 10.23 5.24
CA GLU A 382 -4.36 8.92 4.82
C GLU A 382 -4.66 8.00 6.02
N PHE A 383 -4.06 8.28 7.17
CA PHE A 383 -4.37 7.60 8.43
C PHE A 383 -5.48 8.27 9.24
N ALA A 384 -6.11 9.35 8.78
CA ALA A 384 -7.11 10.08 9.58
C ALA A 384 -8.46 9.36 9.63
N ASP A 385 -8.81 8.59 8.62
CA ASP A 385 -10.07 7.85 8.55
C ASP A 385 -10.01 6.57 9.38
N THR A 386 -10.93 6.45 10.35
CA THR A 386 -11.04 5.28 11.24
C THR A 386 -11.85 4.14 10.66
N GLU A 387 -12.57 4.36 9.56
CA GLU A 387 -13.42 3.34 8.94
C GLU A 387 -12.63 2.49 7.95
N THR A 388 -11.66 3.09 7.27
CA THR A 388 -10.86 2.43 6.22
C THR A 388 -9.52 1.91 6.70
N VAL A 389 -8.90 2.57 7.71
CA VAL A 389 -7.56 2.23 8.18
C VAL A 389 -7.55 2.02 9.69
N GLU A 390 -7.22 0.81 10.13
CA GLU A 390 -7.06 0.46 11.54
C GLU A 390 -5.60 0.53 11.96
N ILE A 391 -5.29 1.46 12.87
CA ILE A 391 -3.96 1.63 13.47
C ILE A 391 -4.04 1.78 14.98
N ASP A 392 -2.97 1.40 15.69
CA ASP A 392 -2.83 1.56 17.15
C ASP A 392 -1.73 2.53 17.51
N TYR A 393 -0.70 2.64 16.67
CA TYR A 393 0.48 3.48 16.90
C TYR A 393 0.79 4.32 15.66
N LEU A 394 0.80 5.64 15.79
CA LEU A 394 1.21 6.55 14.73
C LEU A 394 2.64 7.03 15.01
N LEU A 395 3.58 6.66 14.15
CA LEU A 395 4.97 7.06 14.24
C LEU A 395 5.19 8.36 13.47
N MET A 396 5.76 9.35 14.15
CA MET A 396 6.12 10.63 13.52
C MET A 396 7.23 10.46 12.46
N GLY A 397 8.07 9.42 12.56
CA GLY A 397 9.28 9.29 11.78
C GLY A 397 10.38 10.26 12.25
N PRO A 398 11.36 10.58 11.39
CA PRO A 398 12.50 11.43 11.75
C PRO A 398 12.19 12.94 11.82
N GLY A 399 11.06 13.37 11.28
CA GLY A 399 10.80 14.77 11.01
C GLY A 399 11.69 15.30 9.87
N ASP A 400 11.99 16.60 9.88
CA ASP A 400 12.92 17.21 8.94
C ASP A 400 14.35 17.02 9.44
N ILE A 401 15.14 16.23 8.71
CA ILE A 401 16.56 15.92 9.04
C ILE A 401 17.54 17.01 8.64
N GLY A 402 17.09 18.09 8.01
CA GLY A 402 17.88 19.24 7.67
C GLY A 402 18.44 19.96 8.91
N SER A 403 19.07 21.09 8.72
CA SER A 403 19.70 21.87 9.78
C SER A 403 19.06 23.25 9.96
N GLY A 404 19.15 23.78 11.18
CA GLY A 404 18.71 25.13 11.51
C GLY A 404 17.25 25.26 11.96
N ALA A 405 16.82 26.51 12.13
CA ALA A 405 15.51 26.82 12.71
C ALA A 405 14.33 26.37 11.84
N SER A 406 14.48 26.39 10.52
CA SER A 406 13.45 25.93 9.59
C SER A 406 13.19 24.43 9.74
N ALA A 407 14.23 23.60 9.80
CA ALA A 407 14.09 22.17 9.99
C ALA A 407 13.47 21.82 11.34
N LYS A 408 13.84 22.55 12.42
CA LYS A 408 13.18 22.40 13.72
C LYS A 408 11.70 22.78 13.67
N SER A 409 11.34 23.85 12.96
CA SER A 409 9.95 24.27 12.78
C SER A 409 9.14 23.26 11.97
N ASN A 410 9.73 22.73 10.89
CA ASN A 410 9.13 21.68 10.06
C ASN A 410 8.88 20.42 10.87
N THR A 411 9.87 19.98 11.67
CA THR A 411 9.72 18.83 12.59
C THR A 411 8.59 19.04 13.60
N LYS A 412 8.48 20.27 14.16
CA LYS A 412 7.36 20.63 15.05
C LYS A 412 6.00 20.54 14.35
N ALA A 413 5.90 20.95 13.09
CA ALA A 413 4.67 20.88 12.31
C ALA A 413 4.25 19.42 12.06
N ILE A 414 5.18 18.53 11.71
CA ILE A 414 4.92 17.09 11.55
C ILE A 414 4.45 16.47 12.88
N ALA A 415 5.13 16.78 13.98
CA ALA A 415 4.76 16.31 15.31
C ALA A 415 3.34 16.76 15.72
N ALA A 416 3.02 18.04 15.47
CA ALA A 416 1.70 18.60 15.75
C ALA A 416 0.60 17.93 14.89
N ALA A 417 0.89 17.64 13.63
CA ALA A 417 -0.04 16.92 12.76
C ALA A 417 -0.32 15.49 13.28
N ALA A 418 0.73 14.75 13.66
CA ALA A 418 0.57 13.41 14.24
C ALA A 418 -0.29 13.43 15.53
N LEU A 419 -0.06 14.40 16.42
CA LEU A 419 -0.88 14.58 17.64
C LEU A 419 -2.33 14.92 17.30
N THR A 420 -2.56 15.76 16.30
CA THR A 420 -3.91 16.16 15.88
C THR A 420 -4.68 14.95 15.34
N ILE A 421 -4.06 14.14 14.47
CA ILE A 421 -4.66 12.92 13.92
C ILE A 421 -5.00 11.96 15.07
N ALA A 422 -4.05 11.64 15.94
CA ALA A 422 -4.28 10.71 17.04
C ALA A 422 -5.37 11.21 18.02
N SER A 423 -5.40 12.52 18.30
CA SER A 423 -6.43 13.13 19.17
C SER A 423 -7.81 13.18 18.54
N ALA A 424 -7.90 13.28 17.21
CA ALA A 424 -9.17 13.23 16.48
C ALA A 424 -9.71 11.79 16.41
N ARG A 425 -8.85 10.83 16.06
CA ARG A 425 -9.19 9.40 15.98
C ARG A 425 -9.59 8.81 17.33
N LYS A 426 -8.83 9.08 18.38
CA LYS A 426 -8.99 8.53 19.74
C LYS A 426 -8.77 7.02 19.91
N ASP A 427 -8.44 6.31 18.85
CA ASP A 427 -8.19 4.87 18.83
C ASP A 427 -6.71 4.50 18.76
N CYS A 428 -5.84 5.47 18.47
CA CYS A 428 -4.39 5.28 18.36
C CYS A 428 -3.59 6.24 19.24
N ILE A 429 -2.29 6.01 19.34
CA ILE A 429 -1.35 6.86 20.10
C ILE A 429 -0.22 7.29 19.17
N ALA A 430 0.08 8.60 19.13
CA ALA A 430 1.20 9.16 18.38
C ALA A 430 2.51 9.09 19.18
N PHE A 431 3.58 8.61 18.57
CA PHE A 431 4.92 8.52 19.14
C PHE A 431 5.84 9.52 18.48
N LEU A 432 6.46 10.37 19.29
CA LEU A 432 7.24 11.52 18.83
C LEU A 432 8.63 11.53 19.41
N SER A 433 9.61 11.85 18.56
CA SER A 433 11.01 12.13 18.94
C SER A 433 11.36 13.59 18.73
N PRO A 434 12.33 14.15 19.46
CA PRO A 434 12.73 15.54 19.31
C PRO A 434 13.45 15.78 17.97
N TYR A 435 13.57 17.04 17.57
CA TYR A 435 14.35 17.42 16.41
C TYR A 435 15.80 16.92 16.53
N ARG A 436 16.33 16.34 15.44
CA ARG A 436 17.68 15.74 15.39
C ARG A 436 18.77 16.68 15.90
N GLY A 437 18.75 17.94 15.46
CA GLY A 437 19.76 18.95 15.83
C GLY A 437 19.70 19.40 17.29
N ASP A 438 18.66 19.07 18.05
CA ASP A 438 18.58 19.35 19.49
C ASP A 438 19.45 18.40 20.33
N VAL A 439 19.76 17.22 19.79
CA VAL A 439 20.52 16.19 20.50
C VAL A 439 21.78 15.70 19.77
N VAL A 440 21.76 15.61 18.43
CA VAL A 440 22.90 15.14 17.64
C VAL A 440 23.86 16.30 17.39
N GLY A 441 25.14 16.11 17.75
CA GLY A 441 26.17 17.14 17.60
C GLY A 441 26.24 18.20 18.71
N VAL A 442 25.36 18.14 19.71
CA VAL A 442 25.38 18.99 20.90
C VAL A 442 26.26 18.36 21.97
N THR A 443 27.25 19.08 22.45
CA THR A 443 28.28 18.54 23.36
C THR A 443 27.87 18.52 24.84
N SER A 444 26.97 19.41 25.27
CA SER A 444 26.52 19.55 26.66
C SER A 444 25.20 18.75 26.87
N SER A 445 25.21 17.78 27.77
CA SER A 445 24.02 16.99 28.11
C SER A 445 22.91 17.86 28.72
N ALA A 446 23.26 18.84 29.53
CA ALA A 446 22.29 19.78 30.10
C ALA A 446 21.63 20.64 28.98
N THR A 447 22.39 21.04 27.95
CA THR A 447 21.85 21.74 26.79
C THR A 447 20.95 20.84 25.97
N GLN A 448 21.33 19.57 25.76
CA GLN A 448 20.49 18.58 25.09
C GLN A 448 19.15 18.41 25.83
N ALA A 449 19.18 18.25 27.16
CA ALA A 449 17.98 18.11 27.97
C ALA A 449 17.05 19.32 27.83
N GLN A 450 17.60 20.55 27.89
CA GLN A 450 16.84 21.77 27.76
C GLN A 450 16.24 21.93 26.35
N ASN A 451 17.03 21.66 25.31
CA ASN A 451 16.56 21.71 23.92
C ASN A 451 15.38 20.78 23.66
N VAL A 452 15.42 19.57 24.27
CA VAL A 452 14.31 18.59 24.16
C VAL A 452 13.07 19.09 24.88
N VAL A 453 13.22 19.69 26.07
CA VAL A 453 12.10 20.31 26.79
C VAL A 453 11.50 21.45 25.96
N ASP A 454 12.32 22.35 25.43
CA ASP A 454 11.89 23.50 24.60
C ASP A 454 11.23 23.06 23.28
N PHE A 455 11.59 21.87 22.76
CA PHE A 455 10.92 21.29 21.59
C PHE A 455 9.48 20.93 21.90
N TYR A 456 9.22 20.26 23.04
CA TYR A 456 7.90 19.77 23.40
C TYR A 456 7.02 20.76 24.16
N ASP A 457 7.57 21.84 24.68
CA ASP A 457 6.84 22.82 25.51
C ASP A 457 5.62 23.40 24.80
N THR A 458 5.73 23.63 23.49
CA THR A 458 4.63 24.19 22.66
C THR A 458 3.67 23.13 22.11
N MET A 459 3.89 21.83 22.37
CA MET A 459 3.05 20.76 21.84
C MET A 459 1.77 20.60 22.64
N GLN A 460 0.72 20.18 21.93
CA GLN A 460 -0.60 19.92 22.52
C GLN A 460 -0.49 18.91 23.68
N ALA A 461 -1.10 19.27 24.82
CA ALA A 461 -1.24 18.36 25.94
C ALA A 461 -2.38 17.38 25.69
N THR A 462 -2.06 16.11 25.43
CA THR A 462 -3.04 15.07 25.13
C THR A 462 -2.58 13.72 25.68
N SER A 463 -3.53 12.86 26.03
CA SER A 463 -3.22 11.46 26.41
C SER A 463 -2.93 10.56 25.20
N PHE A 464 -3.18 11.04 23.99
CA PHE A 464 -2.95 10.32 22.73
C PHE A 464 -1.57 10.57 22.13
N GLY A 465 -0.64 11.16 22.87
CA GLY A 465 0.75 11.37 22.47
C GLY A 465 1.74 10.79 23.48
N VAL A 466 2.90 10.40 23.00
CA VAL A 466 4.05 9.92 23.79
C VAL A 466 5.30 10.61 23.30
N PHE A 467 6.03 11.26 24.20
CA PHE A 467 7.26 11.97 23.92
C PHE A 467 8.47 11.19 24.42
N ASP A 468 9.49 11.04 23.59
CA ASP A 468 10.79 10.52 23.98
C ASP A 468 11.91 11.57 23.84
N ASN A 469 13.11 11.25 24.32
CA ASN A 469 14.29 12.13 24.22
C ASN A 469 15.30 11.63 23.20
N GLY A 470 15.00 10.58 22.44
CA GLY A 470 16.02 9.69 21.90
C GLY A 470 16.26 9.74 20.41
N TRP A 471 17.57 9.76 20.08
CA TRP A 471 18.10 9.33 18.79
C TRP A 471 19.18 8.29 19.06
N LYS A 472 19.01 7.09 18.48
CA LYS A 472 19.96 5.99 18.61
C LYS A 472 20.87 5.90 17.40
N TYR A 473 22.09 5.41 17.60
CA TYR A 473 23.09 5.20 16.57
C TYR A 473 23.07 3.75 16.14
N VAL A 474 22.79 3.49 14.88
CA VAL A 474 22.63 2.15 14.30
C VAL A 474 23.57 1.96 13.13
N TYR A 475 23.92 0.70 12.85
CA TYR A 475 24.65 0.35 11.64
C TYR A 475 23.67 0.09 10.48
N ASP A 476 23.83 0.88 9.42
CA ASP A 476 23.13 0.71 8.17
C ASP A 476 23.91 -0.25 7.28
N ARG A 477 23.42 -1.48 7.17
CA ARG A 477 24.08 -2.55 6.41
C ARG A 477 23.99 -2.37 4.89
N PHE A 478 23.06 -1.55 4.39
CA PHE A 478 22.90 -1.30 2.97
C PHE A 478 23.91 -0.29 2.45
N ALA A 479 24.16 0.76 3.24
CA ALA A 479 25.11 1.82 2.89
C ALA A 479 26.49 1.65 3.56
N ASP A 480 26.73 0.56 4.31
CA ASP A 480 27.96 0.28 5.10
C ASP A 480 28.41 1.47 5.95
N LYS A 481 27.45 2.12 6.63
CA LYS A 481 27.73 3.26 7.49
C LYS A 481 26.82 3.34 8.71
N TYR A 482 27.23 4.14 9.67
CA TYR A 482 26.42 4.36 10.87
C TYR A 482 25.54 5.60 10.71
N ARG A 483 24.29 5.50 11.19
CA ARG A 483 23.29 6.59 11.16
C ARG A 483 22.65 6.81 12.52
N TYR A 484 22.18 8.04 12.75
CA TYR A 484 21.26 8.32 13.84
C TYR A 484 19.83 8.21 13.36
N ILE A 485 19.02 7.42 14.07
CA ILE A 485 17.58 7.26 13.81
C ILE A 485 16.78 7.64 15.05
N PRO A 486 15.53 8.15 14.90
CA PRO A 486 14.72 8.57 16.04
C PRO A 486 14.22 7.39 16.87
N GLY A 487 13.90 7.63 18.15
CA GLY A 487 13.45 6.62 19.10
C GLY A 487 11.97 6.26 19.01
N ASN A 488 11.15 7.03 18.26
CA ASN A 488 9.70 6.81 18.23
C ASN A 488 9.30 5.43 17.69
N GLY A 489 10.04 4.90 16.69
CA GLY A 489 9.84 3.54 16.21
C GLY A 489 10.11 2.47 17.26
N ASP A 490 11.13 2.68 18.11
CA ASP A 490 11.43 1.76 19.22
C ASP A 490 10.40 1.88 20.35
N THR A 491 10.03 3.08 20.73
CA THR A 491 9.08 3.32 21.83
C THR A 491 7.70 2.73 21.49
N ALA A 492 7.23 2.91 20.26
CA ALA A 492 6.04 2.25 19.74
C ALA A 492 6.22 0.72 19.66
N GLY A 493 7.38 0.26 19.16
CA GLY A 493 7.72 -1.15 19.07
C GLY A 493 7.75 -1.87 20.42
N LEU A 494 8.23 -1.20 21.49
CA LEU A 494 8.15 -1.74 22.85
C LEU A 494 6.71 -1.92 23.33
N CYS A 495 5.79 -1.04 22.91
CA CYS A 495 4.37 -1.21 23.15
C CYS A 495 3.84 -2.46 22.43
N ALA A 496 4.18 -2.65 21.16
CA ALA A 496 3.81 -3.82 20.38
C ALA A 496 4.38 -5.12 21.00
N ALA A 497 5.68 -5.14 21.33
CA ALA A 497 6.31 -6.28 21.98
C ALA A 497 5.69 -6.60 23.35
N THR A 498 5.25 -5.58 24.10
CA THR A 498 4.57 -5.77 25.37
C THR A 498 3.22 -6.45 25.19
N THR A 499 2.50 -6.14 24.12
CA THR A 499 1.25 -6.84 23.76
C THR A 499 1.53 -8.28 23.33
N ALA A 500 2.50 -8.49 22.45
CA ALA A 500 2.82 -9.82 21.91
C ALA A 500 3.33 -10.81 22.98
N ASN A 501 4.10 -10.33 23.97
CA ASN A 501 4.69 -11.15 25.04
C ASN A 501 3.91 -11.07 26.37
N GLY A 502 2.82 -10.34 26.43
CA GLY A 502 2.04 -10.12 27.62
C GLY A 502 0.68 -9.54 27.28
N LEU A 503 0.34 -8.39 27.89
CA LEU A 503 -0.96 -7.77 27.73
C LEU A 503 -0.81 -6.26 27.43
N PRO A 504 -1.74 -5.66 26.66
CA PRO A 504 -1.63 -4.26 26.23
C PRO A 504 -1.55 -3.24 27.38
N TRP A 505 -2.09 -3.57 28.54
CA TRP A 505 -2.12 -2.70 29.73
C TRP A 505 -0.90 -2.83 30.65
N PHE A 506 0.13 -3.57 30.26
CA PHE A 506 1.40 -3.50 30.96
C PHE A 506 2.26 -2.32 30.46
N SER A 507 3.02 -1.72 31.41
CA SER A 507 3.95 -0.64 31.04
C SER A 507 5.05 -1.17 30.10
N PRO A 508 5.33 -0.50 28.97
CA PRO A 508 6.42 -0.89 28.06
C PRO A 508 7.80 -0.52 28.60
N ALA A 509 7.87 0.25 29.69
CA ALA A 509 9.11 0.78 30.24
C ALA A 509 9.75 -0.19 31.25
N GLY A 510 11.00 0.10 31.60
CA GLY A 510 11.76 -0.58 32.64
C GLY A 510 12.62 -1.73 32.14
N LEU A 511 13.39 -2.33 33.05
CA LEU A 511 14.45 -3.31 32.73
C LEU A 511 13.93 -4.59 32.06
N ASN A 512 12.70 -4.98 32.38
CA ASN A 512 12.14 -6.24 31.90
C ASN A 512 11.56 -6.15 30.48
N ARG A 513 11.08 -4.98 30.06
CA ARG A 513 10.35 -4.79 28.80
C ARG A 513 10.86 -3.63 27.96
N GLY A 514 11.54 -2.66 28.56
CA GLY A 514 11.94 -1.40 27.91
C GLY A 514 13.30 -1.45 27.18
N ASN A 515 13.87 -2.61 26.88
CA ASN A 515 15.16 -2.72 26.22
C ASN A 515 15.08 -2.34 24.73
N ILE A 516 15.87 -1.33 24.34
CA ILE A 516 15.98 -0.84 22.96
C ILE A 516 16.88 -1.79 22.15
N LYS A 517 16.37 -2.26 21.02
CA LYS A 517 17.09 -3.17 20.12
C LYS A 517 17.99 -2.40 19.13
N ASN A 518 19.02 -3.09 18.65
CA ASN A 518 19.88 -2.62 17.56
C ASN A 518 20.47 -1.20 17.75
N ALA A 519 20.80 -0.81 18.98
CA ALA A 519 21.39 0.47 19.31
C ALA A 519 22.85 0.31 19.76
N VAL A 520 23.79 0.93 19.05
CA VAL A 520 25.22 0.96 19.42
C VAL A 520 25.45 1.97 20.55
N LYS A 521 24.85 3.15 20.44
CA LYS A 521 24.87 4.23 21.45
C LYS A 521 23.67 5.16 21.24
N LEU A 522 23.41 6.02 22.21
CA LEU A 522 22.46 7.12 22.11
C LEU A 522 23.19 8.43 21.72
N ALA A 523 22.49 9.32 21.02
CA ALA A 523 22.94 10.69 20.80
C ALA A 523 22.95 11.49 22.10
N PHE A 524 21.99 11.21 23.00
CA PHE A 524 21.84 11.80 24.30
C PHE A 524 21.45 10.72 25.33
N SER A 525 22.30 10.51 26.34
CA SER A 525 22.01 9.62 27.48
C SER A 525 21.90 10.47 28.74
N PRO A 526 20.69 10.76 29.23
CA PRO A 526 20.49 11.70 30.33
C PRO A 526 20.99 11.14 31.66
N THR A 527 21.64 11.99 32.46
CA THR A 527 21.98 11.77 33.86
C THR A 527 20.72 11.73 34.74
N ARG A 528 20.83 11.40 36.02
CA ARG A 528 19.68 11.35 36.94
C ARG A 528 18.92 12.70 36.98
N THR A 529 19.64 13.80 37.16
CA THR A 529 19.04 15.15 37.22
C THR A 529 18.34 15.53 35.93
N GLU A 530 18.93 15.20 34.78
CA GLU A 530 18.33 15.45 33.47
C GLU A 530 17.12 14.56 33.23
N ARG A 531 17.15 13.29 33.69
CA ARG A 531 15.95 12.42 33.66
C ARG A 531 14.81 12.99 34.49
N ASP A 532 15.10 13.54 35.67
CA ASP A 532 14.08 14.16 36.51
C ASP A 532 13.47 15.39 35.79
N LEU A 533 14.30 16.23 35.12
CA LEU A 533 13.83 17.35 34.31
C LEU A 533 12.93 16.89 33.15
N LEU A 534 13.39 15.92 32.37
CA LEU A 534 12.64 15.39 31.22
C LEU A 534 11.30 14.79 31.70
N TYR A 535 11.32 13.96 32.75
CA TYR A 535 10.13 13.29 33.25
C TYR A 535 9.12 14.24 33.87
N GLN A 536 9.54 15.35 34.50
CA GLN A 536 8.65 16.42 34.95
C GLN A 536 7.92 17.08 33.77
N ASN A 537 8.60 17.20 32.61
CA ASN A 537 8.05 17.77 31.38
C ASN A 537 7.40 16.76 30.44
N ARG A 538 6.88 15.63 30.96
CA ARG A 538 6.14 14.60 30.19
C ARG A 538 6.96 13.80 29.17
N ILE A 539 8.29 13.90 29.22
CA ILE A 539 9.18 13.26 28.27
C ILE A 539 9.68 11.95 28.89
N ASN A 540 9.62 10.86 28.17
CA ASN A 540 10.05 9.56 28.61
C ASN A 540 11.53 9.35 28.31
N PRO A 541 12.42 9.28 29.33
CA PRO A 541 13.84 9.14 29.10
C PRO A 541 14.20 7.77 28.50
N ILE A 542 14.92 7.79 27.39
CA ILE A 542 15.69 6.64 26.90
C ILE A 542 17.12 6.85 27.42
N THR A 543 17.67 5.92 28.19
CA THR A 543 18.95 6.06 28.84
C THR A 543 19.78 4.79 28.76
N SER A 544 21.10 4.93 28.74
CA SER A 544 22.03 3.79 28.86
C SER A 544 22.36 3.56 30.33
N LEU A 545 22.03 2.37 30.83
CA LEU A 545 22.31 1.96 32.20
C LEU A 545 23.49 0.97 32.22
N PRO A 546 24.52 1.20 33.06
CA PRO A 546 25.67 0.31 33.15
C PRO A 546 25.27 -1.13 33.47
N GLY A 547 25.70 -2.07 32.63
CA GLY A 547 25.39 -3.51 32.79
C GLY A 547 23.96 -3.93 32.39
N GLN A 548 23.10 -2.99 31.98
CA GLN A 548 21.70 -3.25 31.66
C GLN A 548 21.28 -2.80 30.25
N GLY A 549 22.19 -2.11 29.54
CA GLY A 549 21.97 -1.67 28.16
C GLY A 549 21.18 -0.36 28.04
N ILE A 550 20.59 -0.16 26.87
CA ILE A 550 19.79 1.02 26.55
C ILE A 550 18.32 0.70 26.83
N VAL A 551 17.67 1.52 27.65
CA VAL A 551 16.35 1.22 28.19
C VAL A 551 15.45 2.45 28.14
N LEU A 552 14.18 2.25 27.78
CA LEU A 552 13.09 3.22 28.00
C LEU A 552 12.76 3.26 29.51
N PHE A 553 12.94 4.41 30.14
CA PHE A 553 12.81 4.58 31.58
C PHE A 553 11.71 5.57 31.99
N GLY A 554 10.58 5.52 31.27
CA GLY A 554 9.39 6.33 31.55
C GLY A 554 8.19 5.80 30.79
N ASP A 555 6.98 6.03 31.32
CA ASP A 555 5.72 5.55 30.77
C ASP A 555 4.61 6.62 30.78
N LYS A 556 4.99 7.91 30.66
CA LYS A 556 4.05 9.04 30.60
C LYS A 556 3.49 9.26 29.20
N THR A 557 2.23 9.67 29.16
CA THR A 557 1.64 10.30 27.96
C THR A 557 1.99 11.80 27.92
N ALA A 558 1.67 12.46 26.82
CA ALA A 558 1.87 13.90 26.65
C ALA A 558 0.89 14.77 27.46
N LEU A 559 0.05 14.19 28.31
CA LEU A 559 -0.92 14.89 29.13
C LEU A 559 -0.24 15.72 30.25
N ALA A 560 -0.57 17.02 30.34
CA ALA A 560 0.07 17.92 31.30
C ALA A 560 -0.57 17.84 32.71
N SER A 561 -1.88 17.57 32.78
CA SER A 561 -2.58 17.50 34.05
C SER A 561 -2.53 16.09 34.65
N PRO A 562 -2.44 15.94 35.97
CA PRO A 562 -2.57 14.63 36.62
C PRO A 562 -3.92 13.99 36.32
N SER A 563 -3.91 12.79 35.76
CA SER A 563 -5.09 12.03 35.37
C SER A 563 -4.81 10.52 35.41
N ALA A 564 -5.84 9.70 35.29
CA ALA A 564 -5.66 8.27 35.05
C ALA A 564 -4.96 8.02 33.68
N PHE A 565 -5.19 8.90 32.70
CA PHE A 565 -4.66 8.82 31.35
C PHE A 565 -3.24 9.42 31.19
N ASP A 566 -2.57 9.81 32.27
CA ASP A 566 -1.19 10.32 32.23
C ASP A 566 -0.15 9.20 32.02
N ARG A 567 -0.59 7.95 31.86
CA ARG A 567 0.24 6.76 31.67
C ARG A 567 -0.07 6.03 30.37
N ILE A 568 0.97 5.59 29.68
CA ILE A 568 0.88 4.85 28.41
C ILE A 568 0.04 3.59 28.59
N ASN A 569 0.30 2.82 29.64
CA ASN A 569 -0.39 1.55 29.90
C ASN A 569 -1.90 1.76 30.10
N VAL A 570 -2.32 2.81 30.79
CA VAL A 570 -3.74 3.11 30.99
C VAL A 570 -4.40 3.58 29.70
N ARG A 571 -3.74 4.46 28.94
CA ARG A 571 -4.30 4.91 27.65
C ARG A 571 -4.47 3.73 26.67
N ARG A 572 -3.49 2.83 26.61
CA ARG A 572 -3.57 1.61 25.80
C ARG A 572 -4.69 0.69 26.25
N LEU A 573 -4.85 0.50 27.57
CA LEU A 573 -5.98 -0.26 28.12
C LEU A 573 -7.31 0.29 27.61
N PHE A 574 -7.51 1.61 27.70
CA PHE A 574 -8.76 2.22 27.27
C PHE A 574 -8.95 2.14 25.75
N ASN A 575 -7.90 2.33 24.94
CA ASN A 575 -8.01 2.16 23.48
C ASN A 575 -8.49 0.76 23.12
N VAL A 576 -7.96 -0.29 23.76
CA VAL A 576 -8.39 -1.68 23.53
C VAL A 576 -9.84 -1.88 23.96
N ILE A 577 -10.23 -1.39 25.15
CA ILE A 577 -11.59 -1.52 25.66
C ILE A 577 -12.57 -0.76 24.75
N GLU A 578 -12.25 0.49 24.42
CA GLU A 578 -13.09 1.35 23.56
C GLU A 578 -13.28 0.74 22.17
N LYS A 579 -12.22 0.24 21.55
CA LYS A 579 -12.24 -0.42 20.23
C LYS A 579 -13.06 -1.72 20.26
N THR A 580 -12.83 -2.56 21.27
CA THR A 580 -13.51 -3.85 21.41
C THR A 580 -15.01 -3.67 21.71
N ILE A 581 -15.35 -2.81 22.67
CA ILE A 581 -16.76 -2.54 23.03
C ILE A 581 -17.45 -1.78 21.88
N GLY A 582 -16.77 -0.86 21.21
CA GLY A 582 -17.28 -0.15 20.04
C GLY A 582 -17.68 -1.10 18.91
N ASN A 583 -16.86 -2.11 18.64
CA ASN A 583 -17.19 -3.15 17.65
C ASN A 583 -18.39 -4.00 18.09
N ALA A 584 -18.48 -4.36 19.37
CA ALA A 584 -19.67 -5.04 19.91
C ALA A 584 -20.92 -4.19 19.82
N ALA A 585 -20.81 -2.87 20.04
CA ALA A 585 -21.93 -1.92 19.94
C ALA A 585 -22.48 -1.78 18.51
N LYS A 586 -21.63 -1.97 17.48
CA LYS A 586 -22.11 -1.99 16.07
C LYS A 586 -23.16 -3.07 15.82
N GLY A 587 -23.10 -4.20 16.54
CA GLY A 587 -24.09 -5.28 16.46
C GLY A 587 -25.47 -4.94 17.07
N VAL A 588 -25.55 -3.84 17.82
CA VAL A 588 -26.81 -3.35 18.43
C VAL A 588 -27.45 -2.23 17.60
N LEU A 589 -26.75 -1.72 16.57
CA LEU A 589 -27.31 -0.73 15.66
C LEU A 589 -28.57 -1.27 14.95
N PHE A 590 -29.60 -0.43 14.87
CA PHE A 590 -30.90 -0.74 14.29
C PHE A 590 -31.78 -1.71 15.10
N GLU A 591 -31.33 -2.19 16.27
CA GLU A 591 -32.17 -2.94 17.20
C GLU A 591 -33.06 -2.01 18.03
N LEU A 592 -34.11 -2.58 18.65
CA LEU A 592 -35.01 -1.81 19.50
C LEU A 592 -34.31 -1.46 20.83
N ASN A 593 -34.44 -0.20 21.29
CA ASN A 593 -33.93 0.21 22.61
C ASN A 593 -34.94 -0.22 23.71
N ASP A 594 -34.99 -1.52 23.98
CA ASP A 594 -35.78 -2.11 25.06
C ASP A 594 -34.88 -2.72 26.15
N GLU A 595 -35.53 -3.16 27.24
CA GLU A 595 -34.81 -3.80 28.36
C GLU A 595 -34.06 -5.06 27.92
N PHE A 596 -34.59 -5.81 26.95
CA PHE A 596 -33.98 -7.03 26.46
C PHE A 596 -32.64 -6.74 25.72
N THR A 597 -32.65 -5.78 24.83
CA THR A 597 -31.48 -5.35 24.08
C THR A 597 -30.39 -4.78 25.02
N ARG A 598 -30.78 -3.96 25.99
CA ARG A 598 -29.87 -3.39 27.00
C ARG A 598 -29.21 -4.49 27.85
N ASN A 599 -29.99 -5.46 28.31
CA ASN A 599 -29.51 -6.58 29.10
C ASN A 599 -28.61 -7.50 28.24
N ASN A 600 -28.95 -7.76 26.99
CA ASN A 600 -28.09 -8.53 26.09
C ASN A 600 -26.73 -7.87 25.88
N PHE A 601 -26.70 -6.58 25.59
CA PHE A 601 -25.45 -5.83 25.46
C PHE A 601 -24.61 -5.89 26.74
N LYS A 602 -25.23 -5.67 27.90
CA LYS A 602 -24.55 -5.77 29.19
C LYS A 602 -23.98 -7.17 29.44
N ASN A 603 -24.74 -8.22 29.10
CA ASN A 603 -24.32 -9.61 29.26
C ASN A 603 -23.15 -10.00 28.34
N VAL A 604 -22.95 -9.29 27.23
CA VAL A 604 -21.81 -9.46 26.33
C VAL A 604 -20.58 -8.71 26.88
N VAL A 605 -20.74 -7.49 27.38
CA VAL A 605 -19.63 -6.62 27.78
C VAL A 605 -19.08 -6.98 29.19
N GLU A 606 -19.94 -7.30 30.17
CA GLU A 606 -19.47 -7.60 31.53
C GLU A 606 -18.47 -8.77 31.61
N PRO A 607 -18.67 -9.92 30.93
CA PRO A 607 -17.69 -11.00 30.93
C PRO A 607 -16.33 -10.57 30.37
N TYR A 608 -16.32 -9.74 29.33
CA TYR A 608 -15.10 -9.18 28.76
C TYR A 608 -14.36 -8.29 29.76
N LEU A 609 -15.04 -7.37 30.44
CA LEU A 609 -14.42 -6.54 31.49
C LEU A 609 -13.93 -7.38 32.69
N ARG A 610 -14.64 -8.48 33.03
CA ARG A 610 -14.18 -9.44 34.07
C ARG A 610 -12.93 -10.19 33.66
N SER A 611 -12.76 -10.53 32.37
CA SER A 611 -11.51 -11.15 31.88
C SER A 611 -10.33 -10.18 32.03
N ILE A 612 -10.51 -8.90 31.65
CA ILE A 612 -9.49 -7.86 31.84
C ILE A 612 -9.17 -7.65 33.32
N GLN A 613 -10.17 -7.74 34.21
CA GLN A 613 -9.97 -7.69 35.66
C GLN A 613 -9.15 -8.88 36.16
N ALA A 614 -9.47 -10.09 35.72
CA ALA A 614 -8.70 -11.30 36.07
C ALA A 614 -7.24 -11.21 35.60
N GLU A 615 -7.01 -10.58 34.47
CA GLU A 615 -5.69 -10.32 33.87
C GLU A 615 -5.01 -9.05 34.41
N ARG A 616 -5.53 -8.46 35.48
CA ARG A 616 -4.93 -7.33 36.22
C ARG A 616 -4.91 -6.01 35.44
N GLY A 617 -5.74 -5.83 34.40
CA GLY A 617 -5.87 -4.56 33.66
C GLY A 617 -6.67 -3.51 34.43
N ILE A 618 -7.72 -3.95 35.09
CA ILE A 618 -8.60 -3.11 35.90
C ILE A 618 -8.75 -3.69 37.31
N THR A 619 -8.99 -2.82 38.29
CA THR A 619 -9.22 -3.23 39.68
C THR A 619 -10.69 -3.41 39.97
N ASP A 620 -11.55 -2.62 39.35
CA ASP A 620 -13.00 -2.63 39.52
C ASP A 620 -13.68 -1.98 38.31
N PHE A 621 -14.93 -2.37 38.03
CA PHE A 621 -15.73 -1.77 36.96
C PHE A 621 -17.23 -1.80 37.29
N LEU A 622 -17.98 -0.91 36.67
CA LEU A 622 -19.44 -0.87 36.69
C LEU A 622 -19.96 -0.51 35.30
N VAL A 623 -20.90 -1.30 34.80
CA VAL A 623 -21.61 -1.02 33.54
C VAL A 623 -23.03 -0.60 33.86
N VAL A 624 -23.39 0.61 33.45
CA VAL A 624 -24.77 1.15 33.58
C VAL A 624 -25.34 1.21 32.16
N CYS A 625 -26.34 0.39 31.92
CA CYS A 625 -27.11 0.35 30.69
C CYS A 625 -28.53 -0.09 31.03
N ASP A 626 -29.29 0.83 31.63
CA ASP A 626 -30.65 0.61 32.13
C ASP A 626 -31.53 1.86 31.93
N GLU A 627 -32.65 1.91 32.57
CA GLU A 627 -33.60 3.02 32.46
C GLU A 627 -33.07 4.34 33.04
N THR A 628 -32.01 4.30 33.86
CA THR A 628 -31.44 5.51 34.48
C THR A 628 -30.69 6.37 33.46
N ASN A 629 -30.02 5.75 32.48
CA ASN A 629 -29.33 6.45 31.40
C ASN A 629 -30.05 6.35 30.03
N ASN A 630 -31.00 5.42 29.86
CA ASN A 630 -31.87 5.33 28.69
C ASN A 630 -33.30 5.77 29.09
N THR A 631 -33.46 7.04 29.35
CA THR A 631 -34.79 7.64 29.69
C THR A 631 -35.68 7.68 28.44
N GLY A 632 -37.01 7.89 28.64
CA GLY A 632 -37.93 8.01 27.51
C GLY A 632 -37.49 9.04 26.47
N ALA A 633 -36.90 10.17 26.89
CA ALA A 633 -36.38 11.17 25.96
C ALA A 633 -35.17 10.68 25.12
N VAL A 634 -34.34 9.82 25.67
CA VAL A 634 -33.24 9.20 24.95
C VAL A 634 -33.74 8.17 23.93
N ILE A 635 -34.75 7.38 24.32
CA ILE A 635 -35.40 6.41 23.44
C ILE A 635 -36.14 7.12 22.31
N ASP A 636 -36.86 8.20 22.60
CA ASP A 636 -37.60 9.02 21.61
C ASP A 636 -36.63 9.72 20.63
N ALA A 637 -35.36 9.97 21.04
CA ALA A 637 -34.31 10.51 20.18
C ALA A 637 -33.61 9.41 19.32
N ASN A 638 -34.01 8.14 19.41
CA ASN A 638 -33.37 6.97 18.80
C ASN A 638 -31.92 6.78 19.26
N GLU A 639 -31.60 7.15 20.49
CA GLU A 639 -30.28 6.99 21.09
C GLU A 639 -30.26 5.79 22.04
N PHE A 640 -29.10 5.11 22.09
CA PHE A 640 -28.75 4.07 23.05
C PHE A 640 -27.54 4.53 23.86
N LYS A 641 -27.64 4.50 25.21
CA LYS A 641 -26.56 4.95 26.10
C LYS A 641 -26.12 3.85 27.04
N ALA A 642 -24.81 3.63 27.08
CA ALA A 642 -24.16 2.74 28.05
C ALA A 642 -22.96 3.47 28.69
N ASP A 643 -22.94 3.54 30.01
CA ASP A 643 -21.86 4.19 30.76
C ASP A 643 -20.96 3.15 31.40
N PHE A 644 -19.64 3.31 31.17
CA PHE A 644 -18.61 2.42 31.69
C PHE A 644 -17.74 3.12 32.73
N TYR A 645 -17.86 2.74 33.98
CA TYR A 645 -17.01 3.23 35.08
C TYR A 645 -15.91 2.22 35.32
N ILE A 646 -14.64 2.61 35.03
CA ILE A 646 -13.49 1.71 35.07
C ILE A 646 -12.42 2.28 35.98
N LYS A 647 -11.92 1.45 36.91
CA LYS A 647 -10.77 1.76 37.75
C LYS A 647 -9.53 1.03 37.22
N PRO A 648 -8.64 1.71 36.46
CA PRO A 648 -7.46 1.05 35.89
C PRO A 648 -6.43 0.67 36.95
N ALA A 649 -5.69 -0.39 36.70
CA ALA A 649 -4.51 -0.73 37.46
C ALA A 649 -3.35 0.21 37.11
N ARG A 650 -2.60 0.69 38.11
CA ARG A 650 -1.48 1.63 37.91
C ARG A 650 -0.13 0.94 38.00
N SER A 651 0.84 1.35 37.19
CA SER A 651 2.24 0.94 37.28
C SER A 651 2.92 1.54 38.51
N ILE A 652 3.90 0.81 39.06
CA ILE A 652 4.73 1.29 40.17
C ILE A 652 5.89 2.09 39.57
N ASN A 653 5.95 3.39 39.87
CA ASN A 653 6.99 4.29 39.38
C ASN A 653 8.02 4.67 40.44
N PHE A 654 7.66 4.62 41.73
CA PHE A 654 8.53 4.99 42.84
C PHE A 654 8.54 3.87 43.88
N ILE A 655 9.74 3.44 44.28
CA ILE A 655 9.96 2.46 45.31
C ILE A 655 10.83 3.08 46.37
N THR A 656 10.33 3.17 47.61
CA THR A 656 11.11 3.61 48.78
C THR A 656 11.51 2.37 49.59
N LEU A 657 12.79 2.14 49.72
CA LEU A 657 13.36 1.07 50.54
C LEU A 657 13.99 1.69 51.80
N THR A 658 13.51 1.34 52.97
CA THR A 658 14.05 1.81 54.25
C THR A 658 14.80 0.66 54.91
N PHE A 659 16.09 0.83 55.06
CA PHE A 659 16.94 -0.12 55.77
C PHE A 659 17.18 0.42 57.19
N ILE A 660 16.77 -0.35 58.19
CA ILE A 660 16.95 0.01 59.59
C ILE A 660 18.02 -0.93 60.22
N ALA A 661 19.15 -0.38 60.58
CA ALA A 661 20.16 -1.09 61.33
C ALA A 661 19.82 -1.08 62.81
N THR A 662 19.61 -2.25 63.41
CA THR A 662 19.33 -2.40 64.85
C THR A 662 20.57 -2.89 65.59
N ARG A 663 20.65 -2.56 66.88
CA ARG A 663 21.73 -3.09 67.76
C ARG A 663 21.52 -4.58 68.05
N THR A 664 22.61 -5.29 68.23
CA THR A 664 22.59 -6.70 68.65
C THR A 664 21.85 -6.85 69.99
N GLY A 665 20.75 -7.62 70.03
CA GLY A 665 19.95 -7.88 71.25
C GLY A 665 18.58 -7.15 71.27
N VAL A 666 18.21 -6.34 70.29
CA VAL A 666 16.86 -5.74 70.19
C VAL A 666 15.97 -6.69 69.39
N SER A 667 14.79 -7.05 69.92
CA SER A 667 13.84 -7.88 69.21
C SER A 667 13.18 -7.04 68.06
N PHE A 668 12.94 -7.63 66.87
CA PHE A 668 12.30 -6.94 65.75
C PHE A 668 10.88 -6.45 66.09
N GLU A 669 10.19 -7.06 67.08
CA GLU A 669 8.87 -6.61 67.53
C GLU A 669 8.87 -5.25 68.21
N GLU A 670 10.03 -4.82 68.76
CA GLU A 670 10.22 -3.53 69.42
C GLU A 670 10.53 -2.38 68.42
N VAL A 671 11.00 -2.73 67.22
CA VAL A 671 11.45 -1.76 66.18
C VAL A 671 10.38 -1.48 65.15
N VAL A 672 9.39 -2.37 65.01
CA VAL A 672 8.27 -2.17 64.05
C VAL A 672 7.18 -1.34 64.75
N PRO A 673 6.90 -0.09 64.25
CA PRO A 673 5.80 0.67 64.81
C PRO A 673 4.49 -0.10 64.60
N LYS A 674 3.76 -0.38 65.67
CA LYS A 674 2.36 -0.84 65.56
C LYS A 674 1.56 0.24 64.83
N ARG A 675 1.08 -0.04 63.62
CA ARG A 675 0.10 0.81 62.92
C ARG A 675 -1.26 0.71 63.59
#